data_b3a5e4c738d9fe58b7bd07228d186a25
#
_entry.id   b3a5e4c738d9fe58b7bd07228d186a25
#
_cell.length_a   1.000
_cell.length_b   1.000
_cell.length_c   1.000
_cell.angle_alpha   90.00
_cell.angle_beta   90.00
_cell.angle_gamma   90.00
#
_symmetry.space_group_name_H-M   'P 1'
#
loop_
_entity.id
_entity.type
_entity.pdbx_description
1 polymer ?
#
loop_
_entity_poly.entity_id
_entity_poly.type
_entity_poly.pdbx_seq_one_letter_code
_entity_poly.pdbx_strand_id
1 'polypeptide(L)'
;MKTKNVTSSQKHSSLNRATSKKQIPISNVTADEIVAVGSTIELTLGAQVDPQSAQGAIRVVRGCEQVATDIALAKRGHVVTVRLDEAVIGACELIVSELLGTKGERLVDYYRLPFLVVPISGKIPNGLRVEHAVRLFIDDLGVVRLAPGEATRAGHVDVVKAVHRTKGTPVELAFDERGERVEIDKQLAQLAQRRADKYGRIHDTLFQRIEQAKESDRVPIVVWPRLELPPASYNKPADHRSVEPPEGEKKVTATIRKASAALRAVLQRSKIQLLKESRADEDVPCMRATATVAQIRRLAENKAVGAILFDDVSAINDLADSIAVARSDRAHVDGFDGTGIRVAVFESGPSVTTNLVFADRFTGSPSASDHARLTSAIVKNIESNKPHGHAPDCDLFSANSSDNDALRWAVNDQHCTVISQSFHRNSEPGGSGLQSDDVLKDFLALRWPFPTIVQAAGNFFVGDEDGIIPIEDEFVNHKGYNSLAIGNHDDTAGAMSGSSVFRNPTTTHGDRELPELAANGTSVSANGQNMSGTSFAAPATAGVTALLQDVDGVLCSWPEGCRAILMASAGRNIRGGTWWQDVVSGVDARDGAGAVDAQAGVLIAQQRRFRDAPATRRGWDVGTISSSVIGQDRLATFRYRVTVPNLIFFPKVKVALAWDSAVTSFLGFPLASTLTVDLDLLVRDSRGVQVASAASWDNSYEVVEFTARRGETYEIIIRRWSGTDSVWYGVAWTVTGFSLVDVVAFPFDQLTVAQIQRP
;
A
#
# COMPACT_ATOMS: atom_id res chain seq x y z
N MET A 1 18.62 34.96 85.76
CA MET A 1 19.39 35.38 84.59
C MET A 1 18.42 35.49 83.41
N LYS A 2 18.18 36.66 82.91
CA LYS A 2 17.21 36.94 81.83
C LYS A 2 17.94 36.99 80.54
N THR A 3 17.54 36.21 79.56
CA THR A 3 17.97 36.30 78.15
C THR A 3 16.85 36.91 77.32
N LYS A 4 17.20 38.04 76.65
CA LYS A 4 16.32 38.80 75.75
C LYS A 4 16.15 38.08 74.40
N ASN A 5 14.88 37.89 74.00
CA ASN A 5 14.51 37.53 72.59
C ASN A 5 14.58 38.80 71.73
N VAL A 6 15.33 38.73 70.65
CA VAL A 6 15.32 39.71 69.53
C VAL A 6 14.48 39.06 68.38
N THR A 7 13.34 39.63 68.14
CA THR A 7 12.49 39.31 66.96
C THR A 7 12.92 40.18 65.81
N SER A 8 13.50 39.59 64.72
CA SER A 8 13.66 40.20 63.44
C SER A 8 12.49 39.90 62.52
N SER A 9 11.71 40.93 62.21
CA SER A 9 10.65 40.82 61.19
C SER A 9 11.26 40.84 59.82
N GLN A 10 11.31 39.71 59.15
CA GLN A 10 11.53 39.67 57.67
C GLN A 10 10.18 39.91 56.97
N LYS A 11 10.12 41.03 56.26
CA LYS A 11 9.08 41.30 55.27
C LYS A 11 9.26 40.33 54.12
N HIS A 12 8.36 39.35 53.99
CA HIS A 12 8.22 38.61 52.74
C HIS A 12 7.57 39.49 51.69
N SER A 13 8.35 39.98 50.74
CA SER A 13 7.82 40.48 49.48
C SER A 13 7.20 39.34 48.70
N SER A 14 5.86 39.30 48.60
CA SER A 14 5.16 38.44 47.70
C SER A 14 5.47 38.86 46.26
N LEU A 15 6.43 38.17 45.65
CA LEU A 15 6.58 38.19 44.19
C LEU A 15 5.31 37.52 43.59
N ASN A 16 4.40 38.34 43.07
CA ASN A 16 3.35 37.91 42.17
C ASN A 16 4.04 37.26 40.95
N ARG A 17 4.20 35.94 40.98
CA ARG A 17 4.43 35.16 39.77
C ARG A 17 3.15 35.21 38.94
N ALA A 18 3.09 36.13 37.99
CA ALA A 18 2.17 36.07 36.90
C ALA A 18 2.44 34.70 36.18
N THR A 19 1.54 33.75 36.30
CA THR A 19 1.59 32.53 35.51
C THR A 19 1.32 32.92 34.07
N SER A 20 2.41 33.16 33.29
CA SER A 20 2.28 33.33 31.84
C SER A 20 1.65 32.05 31.28
N LYS A 21 0.54 32.15 30.57
CA LYS A 21 -0.03 31.03 29.84
C LYS A 21 1.02 30.52 28.87
N LYS A 22 1.47 29.28 29.06
CA LYS A 22 2.40 28.60 28.17
C LYS A 22 1.81 28.64 26.73
N GLN A 23 2.61 29.12 25.79
CA GLN A 23 2.18 29.27 24.41
C GLN A 23 2.68 28.10 23.59
N ILE A 24 1.81 27.57 22.71
CA ILE A 24 2.20 26.65 21.63
C ILE A 24 2.49 27.54 20.42
N PRO A 25 3.69 27.49 19.82
CA PRO A 25 3.99 28.26 18.61
C PRO A 25 3.02 27.90 17.49
N ILE A 26 2.62 28.89 16.70
CA ILE A 26 1.89 28.62 15.46
C ILE A 26 2.95 28.47 14.37
N SER A 27 3.08 27.26 13.85
CA SER A 27 3.99 26.96 12.74
C SER A 27 3.29 27.12 11.39
N ASN A 28 4.05 27.56 10.37
CA ASN A 28 3.62 27.50 8.97
C ASN A 28 3.72 26.08 8.41
N VAL A 29 4.42 25.18 9.07
CA VAL A 29 4.52 23.74 8.79
C VAL A 29 3.71 22.99 9.83
N THR A 30 2.96 21.97 9.41
CA THR A 30 2.22 21.07 10.30
C THR A 30 3.05 19.83 10.63
N ALA A 31 2.69 19.10 11.69
CA ALA A 31 3.32 17.83 11.99
C ALA A 31 3.17 16.86 10.81
N ASP A 32 4.25 16.14 10.52
CA ASP A 32 4.35 15.17 9.40
C ASP A 32 4.15 15.79 7.99
N GLU A 33 4.28 17.11 7.86
CA GLU A 33 4.23 17.79 6.57
C GLU A 33 5.52 17.56 5.78
N ILE A 34 5.39 17.43 4.46
CA ILE A 34 6.50 17.36 3.53
C ILE A 34 6.92 18.79 3.15
N VAL A 35 8.20 19.08 3.28
CA VAL A 35 8.79 20.37 2.94
C VAL A 35 9.93 20.22 1.94
N ALA A 36 10.10 21.22 1.07
CA ALA A 36 11.20 21.23 0.12
C ALA A 36 12.55 21.50 0.84
N VAL A 37 13.63 20.97 0.29
CA VAL A 37 15.00 21.35 0.63
C VAL A 37 15.15 22.89 0.58
N GLY A 38 15.87 23.47 1.54
CA GLY A 38 16.04 24.92 1.66
C GLY A 38 14.79 25.68 2.10
N SER A 39 13.71 25.00 2.50
CA SER A 39 12.50 25.62 3.02
C SER A 39 12.75 26.36 4.33
N THR A 40 11.90 27.35 4.61
CA THR A 40 11.91 28.09 5.86
C THR A 40 10.69 27.73 6.70
N ILE A 41 10.92 27.28 7.92
CA ILE A 41 9.87 27.05 8.91
C ILE A 41 9.70 28.34 9.72
N GLU A 42 8.48 28.87 9.78
CA GLU A 42 8.14 30.06 10.58
C GLU A 42 7.39 29.63 11.83
N LEU A 43 7.88 30.05 12.99
CA LEU A 43 7.22 29.91 14.29
C LEU A 43 6.69 31.25 14.74
N THR A 44 5.39 31.43 14.79
CA THR A 44 4.74 32.65 15.28
C THR A 44 4.46 32.53 16.78
N LEU A 45 4.88 33.52 17.54
CA LEU A 45 4.78 33.60 19.00
C LEU A 45 4.00 34.84 19.42
N GLY A 46 3.27 34.78 20.53
CA GLY A 46 2.46 35.89 21.04
C GLY A 46 3.25 37.00 21.71
N ALA A 47 4.56 36.82 21.90
CA ALA A 47 5.46 37.83 22.46
C ALA A 47 6.78 37.86 21.71
N GLN A 48 7.58 38.92 21.94
CA GLN A 48 8.90 39.08 21.34
C GLN A 48 9.89 38.07 21.93
N VAL A 49 10.60 37.36 21.06
CA VAL A 49 11.61 36.36 21.39
C VAL A 49 12.96 37.03 21.66
N ASP A 50 13.66 36.57 22.66
CA ASP A 50 15.05 36.94 22.90
C ASP A 50 15.96 36.29 21.84
N PRO A 51 16.78 37.05 21.10
CA PRO A 51 17.61 36.52 20.03
C PRO A 51 18.63 35.46 20.49
N GLN A 52 19.21 35.61 21.67
CA GLN A 52 20.18 34.65 22.19
C GLN A 52 19.48 33.35 22.61
N SER A 53 18.30 33.50 23.24
CA SER A 53 17.48 32.36 23.59
C SER A 53 17.05 31.57 22.35
N ALA A 54 16.68 32.23 21.24
CA ALA A 54 16.29 31.56 20.01
C ALA A 54 17.40 30.63 19.47
N GLN A 55 18.64 31.11 19.46
CA GLN A 55 19.79 30.32 18.96
C GLN A 55 20.09 29.09 19.83
N GLY A 56 19.84 29.16 21.13
CA GLY A 56 20.07 28.03 22.04
C GLY A 56 18.89 27.08 22.20
N ALA A 57 17.67 27.61 22.10
CA ALA A 57 16.42 26.87 22.36
C ALA A 57 15.87 26.12 21.18
N ILE A 58 16.24 26.48 19.96
CA ILE A 58 15.66 25.91 18.71
C ILE A 58 16.71 25.09 17.97
N ARG A 59 16.35 23.89 17.63
CA ARG A 59 17.21 22.98 16.86
C ARG A 59 16.38 22.10 15.94
N VAL A 60 16.96 21.68 14.83
CA VAL A 60 16.42 20.62 13.97
C VAL A 60 17.30 19.39 14.12
N VAL A 61 16.69 18.24 14.28
CA VAL A 61 17.38 16.96 14.40
C VAL A 61 16.91 16.00 13.32
N ARG A 62 17.82 15.15 12.84
CA ARG A 62 17.56 14.02 11.95
C ARG A 62 18.04 12.75 12.66
N GLY A 63 17.09 11.99 13.20
CA GLY A 63 17.43 10.91 14.13
C GLY A 63 18.12 11.45 15.39
N CYS A 64 19.37 11.06 15.63
CA CYS A 64 20.18 11.54 16.76
C CYS A 64 21.13 12.70 16.40
N GLU A 65 21.17 13.14 15.15
CA GLU A 65 22.08 14.15 14.65
C GLU A 65 21.39 15.52 14.60
N GLN A 66 22.01 16.57 15.17
CA GLN A 66 21.55 17.93 14.98
C GLN A 66 22.01 18.42 13.60
N VAL A 67 21.07 18.85 12.76
CA VAL A 67 21.38 19.38 11.42
C VAL A 67 21.58 20.89 11.44
N ALA A 68 22.41 21.36 10.53
CA ALA A 68 22.69 22.79 10.40
C ALA A 68 21.43 23.54 9.97
N THR A 69 21.14 24.66 10.68
CA THR A 69 20.00 25.51 10.39
C THR A 69 20.40 26.98 10.62
N ASP A 70 19.80 27.85 9.82
CA ASP A 70 19.92 29.31 10.04
C ASP A 70 18.67 29.82 10.78
N ILE A 71 18.83 30.38 11.96
CA ILE A 71 17.75 30.86 12.82
C ILE A 71 17.78 32.37 12.83
N ALA A 72 16.69 33.01 12.40
CA ALA A 72 16.55 34.46 12.39
C ALA A 72 15.22 34.92 12.98
N LEU A 73 15.14 36.14 13.41
CA LEU A 73 13.92 36.77 13.92
C LEU A 73 13.31 37.70 12.87
N ALA A 74 12.02 37.57 12.66
CA ALA A 74 11.21 38.38 11.75
C ALA A 74 10.03 39.04 12.49
N LYS A 75 9.33 39.94 11.81
CA LYS A 75 8.14 40.64 12.32
C LYS A 75 8.33 41.23 13.72
N ARG A 76 9.42 41.99 13.90
CA ARG A 76 9.82 42.63 15.18
C ARG A 76 10.03 41.62 16.32
N GLY A 77 10.53 40.44 16.02
CA GLY A 77 10.83 39.38 17.00
C GLY A 77 9.65 38.51 17.42
N HIS A 78 8.47 38.64 16.79
CA HIS A 78 7.34 37.77 17.05
C HIS A 78 7.33 36.49 16.19
N VAL A 79 8.18 36.42 15.18
CA VAL A 79 8.33 35.25 14.33
C VAL A 79 9.77 34.79 14.35
N VAL A 80 9.99 33.51 14.62
CA VAL A 80 11.28 32.85 14.43
C VAL A 80 11.24 32.15 13.11
N THR A 81 12.21 32.39 12.24
CA THR A 81 12.40 31.66 10.98
C THR A 81 13.55 30.71 11.14
N VAL A 82 13.32 29.45 10.79
CA VAL A 82 14.30 28.36 10.77
C VAL A 82 14.49 27.94 9.34
N ARG A 83 15.60 28.27 8.72
CA ARG A 83 15.93 27.86 7.36
C ARG A 83 16.72 26.56 7.40
N LEU A 84 16.26 25.57 6.63
CA LEU A 84 16.94 24.29 6.48
C LEU A 84 18.09 24.42 5.48
N ASP A 85 19.22 23.80 5.79
CA ASP A 85 20.33 23.65 4.84
C ASP A 85 19.89 22.78 3.64
N GLU A 86 20.43 23.05 2.47
CA GLU A 86 20.13 22.31 1.23
C GLU A 86 20.61 20.86 1.27
N ALA A 87 21.51 20.51 2.18
CA ALA A 87 21.98 19.14 2.40
C ALA A 87 21.05 18.32 3.33
N VAL A 88 20.06 18.96 3.96
CA VAL A 88 19.14 18.29 4.88
C VAL A 88 18.03 17.62 4.11
N ILE A 89 18.01 16.28 4.09
CA ILE A 89 17.01 15.44 3.45
C ILE A 89 16.58 14.33 4.43
N GLY A 90 15.32 13.91 4.38
CA GLY A 90 14.75 12.83 5.18
C GLY A 90 13.90 13.31 6.35
N ALA A 91 13.51 12.38 7.21
CA ALA A 91 12.68 12.66 8.38
C ALA A 91 13.43 13.53 9.39
N CYS A 92 12.89 14.68 9.69
CA CYS A 92 13.46 15.69 10.59
C CYS A 92 12.46 16.07 11.68
N GLU A 93 12.97 16.64 12.74
CA GLU A 93 12.17 17.14 13.85
C GLU A 93 12.70 18.48 14.32
N LEU A 94 11.83 19.51 14.32
CA LEU A 94 12.12 20.79 14.94
C LEU A 94 11.77 20.68 16.43
N ILE A 95 12.76 20.95 17.28
CA ILE A 95 12.61 20.95 18.74
C ILE A 95 12.83 22.37 19.25
N VAL A 96 11.88 22.85 20.04
CA VAL A 96 11.99 24.10 20.78
C VAL A 96 11.96 23.80 22.26
N SER A 97 12.99 24.16 23.01
CA SER A 97 13.07 23.91 24.44
C SER A 97 13.48 25.16 25.20
N GLU A 98 12.68 25.54 26.20
CA GLU A 98 12.96 26.69 27.09
C GLU A 98 13.16 28.04 26.39
N LEU A 99 12.36 28.32 25.34
CA LEU A 99 12.44 29.59 24.60
C LEU A 99 11.97 30.75 25.47
N LEU A 100 12.82 31.80 25.59
CA LEU A 100 12.55 32.97 26.38
C LEU A 100 12.17 34.19 25.52
N GLY A 101 11.36 35.05 26.10
CA GLY A 101 11.07 36.38 25.56
C GLY A 101 12.09 37.46 26.00
N THR A 102 12.02 38.62 25.36
CA THR A 102 12.93 39.75 25.63
C THR A 102 12.89 40.29 27.07
N LYS A 103 11.86 39.92 27.85
CA LYS A 103 11.74 40.28 29.28
C LYS A 103 12.15 39.12 30.21
N GLY A 104 12.75 38.06 29.67
CA GLY A 104 13.15 36.87 30.42
C GLY A 104 11.99 35.94 30.77
N GLU A 105 10.78 36.20 30.28
CA GLU A 105 9.63 35.31 30.45
C GLU A 105 9.77 34.05 29.57
N ARG A 106 9.35 32.89 30.08
CA ARG A 106 9.38 31.64 29.33
C ARG A 106 8.17 31.57 28.39
N LEU A 107 8.43 31.65 27.07
CA LEU A 107 7.40 31.61 26.03
C LEU A 107 6.99 30.17 25.68
N VAL A 108 7.96 29.26 25.53
CA VAL A 108 7.77 27.86 25.21
C VAL A 108 8.60 27.02 26.16
N ASP A 109 7.98 26.05 26.84
CA ASP A 109 8.72 25.07 27.64
C ASP A 109 9.35 24.00 26.75
N TYR A 110 8.50 23.34 25.96
CA TYR A 110 8.88 22.28 25.03
C TYR A 110 7.86 22.18 23.90
N TYR A 111 8.37 22.12 22.66
CA TYR A 111 7.56 21.92 21.46
C TYR A 111 8.32 21.05 20.48
N ARG A 112 7.63 20.12 19.83
CA ARG A 112 8.19 19.24 18.80
C ARG A 112 7.32 19.31 17.55
N LEU A 113 7.96 19.35 16.39
CA LEU A 113 7.32 19.37 15.09
C LEU A 113 8.08 18.41 14.17
N PRO A 114 7.57 17.18 13.98
CA PRO A 114 8.12 16.27 12.98
C PRO A 114 7.70 16.71 11.58
N PHE A 115 8.58 16.53 10.60
CA PHE A 115 8.34 16.83 9.19
C PHE A 115 9.32 16.05 8.31
N LEU A 116 9.02 15.94 7.01
CA LEU A 116 9.85 15.25 6.02
C LEU A 116 10.43 16.27 5.03
N VAL A 117 11.75 16.29 4.90
CA VAL A 117 12.45 17.15 3.93
C VAL A 117 12.74 16.34 2.67
N VAL A 118 12.29 16.83 1.53
CA VAL A 118 12.46 16.19 0.23
C VAL A 118 13.32 17.03 -0.71
N PRO A 119 14.14 16.42 -1.57
CA PRO A 119 14.90 17.14 -2.57
C PRO A 119 13.93 17.63 -3.66
N ILE A 120 13.69 18.94 -3.73
CA ILE A 120 12.92 19.57 -4.80
C ILE A 120 13.82 20.63 -5.43
N SER A 121 14.05 20.55 -6.72
CA SER A 121 14.92 21.46 -7.46
C SER A 121 14.33 22.87 -7.60
N GLY A 122 13.02 23.02 -7.49
CA GLY A 122 12.32 24.28 -7.71
C GLY A 122 11.82 24.96 -6.45
N LYS A 123 11.47 26.24 -6.58
CA LYS A 123 10.93 27.04 -5.48
C LYS A 123 9.42 26.90 -5.37
N ILE A 124 8.96 26.39 -4.25
CA ILE A 124 7.52 26.28 -3.95
C ILE A 124 6.93 27.69 -3.72
N PRO A 125 5.84 28.07 -4.40
CA PRO A 125 5.19 29.35 -4.21
C PRO A 125 4.66 29.54 -2.78
N ASN A 126 4.78 30.76 -2.26
CA ASN A 126 4.23 31.11 -0.95
C ASN A 126 2.71 30.84 -0.91
N GLY A 127 2.23 30.33 0.22
CA GLY A 127 0.81 30.03 0.43
C GLY A 127 0.39 28.62 -0.01
N LEU A 128 1.31 27.83 -0.52
CA LEU A 128 1.12 26.39 -0.73
C LEU A 128 1.71 25.58 0.43
N ARG A 129 1.13 24.43 0.69
CA ARG A 129 1.65 23.38 1.56
C ARG A 129 1.91 22.16 0.70
N VAL A 130 3.13 21.64 0.74
CA VAL A 130 3.49 20.39 0.06
C VAL A 130 2.89 19.23 0.85
N GLU A 131 2.27 18.31 0.15
CA GLU A 131 1.70 17.09 0.74
C GLU A 131 2.43 15.84 0.30
N HIS A 132 2.96 15.85 -0.93
CA HIS A 132 3.79 14.77 -1.46
C HIS A 132 4.73 15.32 -2.53
N ALA A 133 5.89 14.67 -2.72
CA ALA A 133 6.83 15.01 -3.78
C ALA A 133 7.66 13.80 -4.19
N VAL A 134 7.92 13.68 -5.49
CA VAL A 134 8.76 12.63 -6.06
C VAL A 134 9.75 13.21 -7.04
N ARG A 135 10.93 12.60 -7.16
CA ARG A 135 11.90 12.89 -8.21
C ARG A 135 11.82 11.82 -9.28
N LEU A 136 11.41 12.22 -10.48
CA LEU A 136 11.34 11.37 -11.65
C LEU A 136 12.66 11.45 -12.41
N PHE A 137 13.37 10.35 -12.56
CA PHE A 137 14.47 10.25 -13.51
C PHE A 137 13.89 9.87 -14.87
N ILE A 138 14.23 10.63 -15.91
CA ILE A 138 13.60 10.52 -17.22
C ILE A 138 14.67 10.20 -18.26
N ASP A 139 14.47 9.13 -19.03
CA ASP A 139 15.21 8.80 -20.24
C ASP A 139 14.38 9.10 -21.51
N ASP A 140 14.84 8.62 -22.64
CA ASP A 140 14.18 8.86 -23.95
C ASP A 140 12.82 8.18 -24.09
N LEU A 141 12.49 7.20 -23.24
CA LEU A 141 11.32 6.33 -23.36
C LEU A 141 10.35 6.41 -22.18
N GLY A 142 10.77 7.00 -21.08
CA GLY A 142 9.90 7.09 -19.91
C GLY A 142 10.62 7.43 -18.62
N VAL A 143 9.91 7.24 -17.53
CA VAL A 143 10.47 7.33 -16.19
C VAL A 143 11.28 6.07 -15.91
N VAL A 144 12.51 6.22 -15.44
CA VAL A 144 13.42 5.13 -15.10
C VAL A 144 13.76 5.18 -13.63
N ARG A 145 13.91 4.03 -13.01
CA ARG A 145 14.45 3.90 -11.66
C ARG A 145 15.95 3.64 -11.76
N LEU A 146 16.74 4.54 -11.21
CA LEU A 146 18.20 4.41 -11.22
C LEU A 146 18.66 3.70 -9.96
N ALA A 147 19.69 2.84 -10.11
CA ALA A 147 20.36 2.26 -8.96
C ALA A 147 21.12 3.34 -8.16
N PRO A 148 21.37 3.13 -6.86
CA PRO A 148 22.16 4.06 -6.06
C PRO A 148 23.53 4.33 -6.71
N GLY A 149 23.80 5.61 -7.04
CA GLY A 149 25.03 6.05 -7.72
C GLY A 149 24.93 6.30 -9.24
N GLU A 150 23.83 5.94 -9.89
CA GLU A 150 23.61 6.20 -11.32
C GLU A 150 22.91 7.54 -11.62
N ALA A 151 22.49 8.27 -10.59
CA ALA A 151 21.72 9.53 -10.70
C ALA A 151 22.35 10.64 -11.58
N THR A 152 23.58 10.50 -12.00
CA THR A 152 24.31 11.48 -12.85
C THR A 152 24.07 11.30 -14.35
N ARG A 153 23.38 10.26 -14.78
CA ARG A 153 23.22 9.92 -16.21
C ARG A 153 21.88 10.27 -16.83
N ALA A 154 20.85 10.52 -16.03
CA ALA A 154 19.51 10.87 -16.50
C ALA A 154 19.12 12.26 -16.03
N GLY A 155 18.36 13.00 -16.86
CA GLY A 155 17.67 14.20 -16.43
C GLY A 155 16.63 13.87 -15.37
N HIS A 156 16.25 14.82 -14.52
CA HIS A 156 15.18 14.60 -13.56
C HIS A 156 14.13 15.73 -13.59
N VAL A 157 12.94 15.37 -13.13
CA VAL A 157 11.85 16.31 -12.86
C VAL A 157 11.33 16.03 -11.47
N ASP A 158 11.25 17.06 -10.64
CA ASP A 158 10.63 16.98 -9.32
C ASP A 158 9.15 17.33 -9.45
N VAL A 159 8.27 16.39 -9.12
CA VAL A 159 6.81 16.57 -9.14
C VAL A 159 6.29 16.69 -7.72
N VAL A 160 5.41 17.66 -7.49
CA VAL A 160 4.96 18.06 -6.16
C VAL A 160 3.44 18.15 -6.12
N LYS A 161 2.80 17.38 -5.26
CA LYS A 161 1.42 17.60 -4.84
C LYS A 161 1.41 18.66 -3.73
N ALA A 162 0.68 19.74 -3.93
CA ALA A 162 0.54 20.81 -2.95
C ALA A 162 -0.90 21.31 -2.87
N VAL A 163 -1.24 21.95 -1.77
CA VAL A 163 -2.56 22.58 -1.58
C VAL A 163 -2.43 24.02 -1.15
N HIS A 164 -3.35 24.86 -1.57
CA HIS A 164 -3.44 26.22 -1.03
C HIS A 164 -3.81 26.18 0.45
N ARG A 165 -2.96 26.76 1.32
CA ARG A 165 -3.14 26.79 2.78
C ARG A 165 -4.49 27.36 3.22
N THR A 166 -5.03 28.33 2.47
CA THR A 166 -6.30 29.01 2.82
C THR A 166 -7.51 28.43 2.09
N LYS A 167 -7.35 27.94 0.87
CA LYS A 167 -8.45 27.47 0.02
C LYS A 167 -8.61 25.96 0.04
N GLY A 168 -7.59 25.21 0.45
CA GLY A 168 -7.57 23.75 0.39
C GLY A 168 -7.55 23.17 -1.02
N THR A 169 -7.47 24.02 -2.07
CA THR A 169 -7.48 23.56 -3.46
C THR A 169 -6.16 22.92 -3.83
N PRO A 170 -6.18 21.70 -4.44
CA PRO A 170 -4.97 21.01 -4.86
C PRO A 170 -4.30 21.73 -6.03
N VAL A 171 -2.97 21.69 -6.04
CA VAL A 171 -2.11 22.25 -7.09
C VAL A 171 -0.97 21.27 -7.31
N GLU A 172 -0.75 20.89 -8.56
CA GLU A 172 0.43 20.15 -8.96
C GLU A 172 1.49 21.09 -9.53
N LEU A 173 2.72 20.90 -9.14
CA LEU A 173 3.88 21.64 -9.60
C LEU A 173 4.92 20.63 -10.09
N ALA A 174 5.63 20.98 -11.15
CA ALA A 174 6.78 20.22 -11.59
C ALA A 174 7.94 21.15 -11.92
N PHE A 175 9.15 20.72 -11.59
CA PHE A 175 10.38 21.49 -11.77
C PHE A 175 11.44 20.61 -12.43
N ASP A 176 12.11 21.14 -13.44
CA ASP A 176 13.26 20.45 -14.03
C ASP A 176 14.51 20.53 -13.12
N GLU A 177 15.59 19.92 -13.54
CA GLU A 177 16.87 19.90 -12.82
C GLU A 177 17.46 21.31 -12.57
N ARG A 178 17.01 22.33 -13.30
CA ARG A 178 17.41 23.73 -13.13
C ARG A 178 16.49 24.50 -12.18
N GLY A 179 15.46 23.84 -11.69
CA GLY A 179 14.42 24.44 -10.84
C GLY A 179 13.40 25.27 -11.61
N GLU A 180 13.38 25.16 -12.96
CA GLU A 180 12.40 25.83 -13.80
C GLU A 180 11.10 25.04 -13.84
N ARG A 181 9.97 25.75 -13.81
CA ARG A 181 8.65 25.13 -13.83
C ARG A 181 8.34 24.49 -15.19
N VAL A 182 7.92 23.22 -15.18
CA VAL A 182 7.57 22.44 -16.37
C VAL A 182 6.14 21.92 -16.31
N GLU A 183 5.57 21.58 -17.47
CA GLU A 183 4.26 20.92 -17.59
C GLU A 183 4.48 19.40 -17.65
N ILE A 184 4.45 18.75 -16.52
CA ILE A 184 4.80 17.32 -16.41
C ILE A 184 3.85 16.43 -17.22
N ASP A 185 2.55 16.68 -17.19
CA ASP A 185 1.56 15.89 -17.95
C ASP A 185 1.88 15.87 -19.45
N LYS A 186 2.33 16.99 -19.98
CA LYS A 186 2.73 17.08 -21.39
C LYS A 186 4.00 16.29 -21.69
N GLN A 187 4.97 16.31 -20.77
CA GLN A 187 6.19 15.52 -20.91
C GLN A 187 5.89 14.02 -20.79
N LEU A 188 5.12 13.60 -19.80
CA LEU A 188 4.71 12.21 -19.62
C LEU A 188 3.87 11.70 -20.81
N ALA A 189 2.96 12.52 -21.34
CA ALA A 189 2.21 12.17 -22.54
C ALA A 189 3.11 12.01 -23.78
N GLN A 190 4.14 12.84 -23.93
CA GLN A 190 5.11 12.70 -25.02
C GLN A 190 5.97 11.45 -24.87
N LEU A 191 6.39 11.11 -23.64
CA LEU A 191 7.13 9.88 -23.34
C LEU A 191 6.26 8.64 -23.58
N ALA A 192 5.02 8.65 -23.13
CA ALA A 192 4.05 7.59 -23.38
C ALA A 192 3.80 7.40 -24.89
N GLN A 193 3.73 8.49 -25.66
CA GLN A 193 3.61 8.40 -27.12
C GLN A 193 4.87 7.77 -27.75
N ARG A 194 6.08 8.19 -27.36
CA ARG A 194 7.33 7.57 -27.85
C ARG A 194 7.41 6.08 -27.51
N ARG A 195 6.97 5.69 -26.30
CA ARG A 195 6.88 4.30 -25.89
C ARG A 195 5.89 3.53 -26.77
N ALA A 196 4.71 4.10 -27.03
CA ALA A 196 3.72 3.52 -27.93
C ALA A 196 4.22 3.43 -29.37
N ASP A 197 4.95 4.43 -29.86
CA ASP A 197 5.56 4.42 -31.19
C ASP A 197 6.65 3.34 -31.30
N LYS A 198 7.42 3.10 -30.24
CA LYS A 198 8.47 2.08 -30.21
C LYS A 198 7.91 0.66 -30.07
N TYR A 199 7.08 0.43 -29.07
CA TYR A 199 6.62 -0.91 -28.70
C TYR A 199 5.30 -1.30 -29.34
N GLY A 200 4.50 -0.33 -29.77
CA GLY A 200 3.15 -0.55 -30.28
C GLY A 200 2.25 -1.21 -29.23
N ARG A 201 1.64 -2.35 -29.60
CA ARG A 201 0.83 -3.18 -28.70
C ARG A 201 1.62 -4.36 -28.10
N ILE A 202 2.93 -4.40 -28.30
CA ILE A 202 3.81 -5.42 -27.74
C ILE A 202 4.34 -4.91 -26.42
N HIS A 203 4.19 -5.71 -25.36
CA HIS A 203 4.77 -5.39 -24.06
C HIS A 203 6.30 -5.35 -24.16
N ASP A 204 6.96 -4.48 -23.39
CA ASP A 204 8.39 -4.23 -23.47
C ASP A 204 9.26 -5.48 -23.28
N THR A 205 8.94 -6.34 -22.30
CA THR A 205 9.64 -7.60 -22.05
C THR A 205 9.57 -8.55 -23.25
N LEU A 206 8.42 -8.64 -23.93
CA LEU A 206 8.28 -9.40 -25.16
C LEU A 206 9.02 -8.74 -26.31
N PHE A 207 8.96 -7.40 -26.41
CA PHE A 207 9.64 -6.63 -27.45
C PHE A 207 11.16 -6.85 -27.40
N GLN A 208 11.78 -6.77 -26.22
CA GLN A 208 13.22 -7.04 -26.03
C GLN A 208 13.61 -8.46 -26.46
N ARG A 209 12.76 -9.45 -26.13
CA ARG A 209 13.00 -10.86 -26.55
C ARG A 209 12.94 -11.03 -28.06
N ILE A 210 11.97 -10.42 -28.73
CA ILE A 210 11.82 -10.56 -30.19
C ILE A 210 12.82 -9.71 -31.01
N GLU A 211 13.41 -8.65 -30.44
CA GLU A 211 14.50 -7.92 -31.08
C GLU A 211 15.76 -8.77 -31.23
N GLN A 212 16.02 -9.69 -30.32
CA GLN A 212 17.16 -10.58 -30.32
C GLN A 212 16.90 -11.89 -31.08
N ALA A 213 15.65 -12.15 -31.48
CA ALA A 213 15.19 -13.40 -32.10
C ALA A 213 15.06 -13.25 -33.63
N LYS A 214 15.10 -14.38 -34.33
CA LYS A 214 14.84 -14.41 -35.78
C LYS A 214 13.35 -14.32 -36.06
N GLU A 215 12.96 -13.75 -37.22
CA GLU A 215 11.56 -13.63 -37.63
C GLU A 215 10.80 -14.98 -37.67
N SER A 216 11.51 -16.09 -37.83
CA SER A 216 10.95 -17.45 -37.85
C SER A 216 10.79 -18.08 -36.44
N ASP A 217 11.45 -17.53 -35.44
CA ASP A 217 11.48 -18.13 -34.10
C ASP A 217 10.09 -18.05 -33.46
N ARG A 218 9.71 -19.12 -32.79
CA ARG A 218 8.39 -19.24 -32.16
C ARG A 218 8.47 -18.85 -30.69
N VAL A 219 7.62 -17.93 -30.27
CA VAL A 219 7.56 -17.40 -28.92
C VAL A 219 6.17 -17.66 -28.34
N PRO A 220 6.07 -18.14 -27.09
CA PRO A 220 4.81 -18.24 -26.39
C PRO A 220 4.32 -16.82 -26.01
N ILE A 221 3.05 -16.55 -26.27
CA ILE A 221 2.43 -15.23 -26.08
C ILE A 221 1.03 -15.33 -25.48
N VAL A 222 0.68 -14.31 -24.71
CA VAL A 222 -0.70 -14.02 -24.28
C VAL A 222 -1.20 -12.82 -25.08
N VAL A 223 -2.33 -12.96 -25.74
CA VAL A 223 -2.93 -11.89 -26.55
C VAL A 223 -4.25 -11.46 -25.94
N TRP A 224 -4.37 -10.19 -25.64
CA TRP A 224 -5.60 -9.55 -25.18
C TRP A 224 -6.34 -8.88 -26.33
N PRO A 225 -7.68 -8.96 -26.40
CA PRO A 225 -8.46 -8.14 -27.32
C PRO A 225 -8.42 -6.67 -26.90
N ARG A 226 -8.74 -5.79 -27.83
CA ARG A 226 -9.03 -4.41 -27.46
C ARG A 226 -10.35 -4.37 -26.69
N LEU A 227 -10.28 -3.95 -25.43
CA LEU A 227 -11.41 -3.82 -24.53
C LEU A 227 -11.61 -2.36 -24.15
N GLU A 228 -12.84 -1.91 -24.27
CA GLU A 228 -13.31 -0.65 -23.72
C GLU A 228 -14.44 -1.02 -22.74
N LEU A 229 -14.06 -1.35 -21.52
CA LEU A 229 -15.01 -1.65 -20.45
C LEU A 229 -15.46 -0.33 -19.80
N PRO A 230 -16.75 -0.22 -19.47
CA PRO A 230 -17.18 0.92 -18.66
C PRO A 230 -16.46 0.86 -17.31
N PRO A 231 -16.12 2.02 -16.73
CA PRO A 231 -15.64 2.07 -15.35
C PRO A 231 -16.65 1.40 -14.43
N ALA A 232 -16.29 1.17 -13.16
CA ALA A 232 -17.12 0.54 -12.14
C ALA A 232 -18.51 1.21 -12.05
N SER A 233 -19.42 0.81 -12.93
CA SER A 233 -20.69 1.52 -13.19
C SER A 233 -21.90 0.83 -12.58
N TYR A 234 -21.70 -0.32 -11.94
CA TYR A 234 -22.77 -1.07 -11.30
C TYR A 234 -22.47 -1.30 -9.81
N ASN A 235 -23.51 -1.44 -9.01
CA ASN A 235 -23.35 -1.75 -7.60
C ASN A 235 -22.88 -3.20 -7.44
N LYS A 236 -21.87 -3.42 -6.65
CA LYS A 236 -21.49 -4.74 -6.18
C LYS A 236 -22.64 -5.31 -5.31
N PRO A 237 -22.85 -6.63 -5.28
CA PRO A 237 -23.86 -7.23 -4.41
C PRO A 237 -23.55 -6.92 -2.94
N ALA A 238 -24.59 -6.66 -2.18
CA ALA A 238 -24.49 -6.43 -0.74
C ALA A 238 -24.13 -7.73 0.02
N ASP A 239 -24.49 -8.87 -0.56
CA ASP A 239 -24.14 -10.22 -0.12
C ASP A 239 -23.67 -11.03 -1.32
N HIS A 240 -22.42 -11.51 -1.28
CA HIS A 240 -21.83 -12.30 -2.38
C HIS A 240 -22.31 -13.75 -2.41
N ARG A 241 -22.95 -14.24 -1.36
CA ARG A 241 -23.55 -15.59 -1.33
C ARG A 241 -24.69 -15.75 -2.33
N SER A 242 -25.03 -14.67 -3.05
CA SER A 242 -25.88 -14.74 -4.23
C SER A 242 -25.20 -15.61 -5.32
N VAL A 243 -25.87 -16.66 -5.74
CA VAL A 243 -25.43 -17.60 -6.80
C VAL A 243 -25.43 -16.95 -8.19
N GLU A 244 -25.97 -15.75 -8.35
CA GLU A 244 -26.07 -15.08 -9.64
C GLU A 244 -25.24 -13.79 -9.70
N PRO A 245 -24.50 -13.58 -10.83
CA PRO A 245 -23.77 -12.35 -11.04
C PRO A 245 -24.71 -11.13 -11.14
N PRO A 246 -24.28 -9.93 -10.68
CA PRO A 246 -25.05 -8.70 -10.83
C PRO A 246 -25.39 -8.39 -12.29
N GLU A 247 -26.51 -7.68 -12.53
CA GLU A 247 -26.94 -7.35 -13.88
C GLU A 247 -25.90 -6.53 -14.67
N GLY A 248 -25.12 -5.68 -13.99
CA GLY A 248 -24.02 -4.94 -14.61
C GLY A 248 -22.92 -5.89 -15.14
N GLU A 249 -22.62 -6.97 -14.42
CA GLU A 249 -21.64 -7.98 -14.80
C GLU A 249 -22.06 -8.73 -16.08
N LYS A 250 -23.35 -9.03 -16.25
CA LYS A 250 -23.87 -9.65 -17.48
C LYS A 250 -23.59 -8.79 -18.72
N LYS A 251 -23.67 -7.45 -18.60
CA LYS A 251 -23.35 -6.52 -19.70
C LYS A 251 -21.85 -6.50 -20.01
N VAL A 252 -21.03 -6.50 -18.98
CA VAL A 252 -19.57 -6.57 -19.13
C VAL A 252 -19.17 -7.88 -19.81
N THR A 253 -19.72 -9.01 -19.37
CA THR A 253 -19.49 -10.34 -19.99
C THR A 253 -19.87 -10.35 -21.47
N ALA A 254 -21.00 -9.76 -21.85
CA ALA A 254 -21.40 -9.68 -23.27
C ALA A 254 -20.40 -8.86 -24.11
N THR A 255 -19.85 -7.78 -23.57
CA THR A 255 -18.82 -6.96 -24.22
C THR A 255 -17.52 -7.75 -24.41
N ILE A 256 -17.10 -8.48 -23.38
CA ILE A 256 -15.90 -9.32 -23.41
C ILE A 256 -16.05 -10.42 -24.46
N ARG A 257 -17.16 -11.16 -24.47
CA ARG A 257 -17.44 -12.22 -25.46
C ARG A 257 -17.35 -11.71 -26.89
N LYS A 258 -17.87 -10.51 -27.14
CA LYS A 258 -17.79 -9.86 -28.47
C LYS A 258 -16.35 -9.54 -28.87
N ALA A 259 -15.57 -8.99 -27.96
CA ALA A 259 -14.16 -8.65 -28.20
C ALA A 259 -13.30 -9.91 -28.40
N SER A 260 -13.51 -10.94 -27.56
CA SER A 260 -12.84 -12.24 -27.66
C SER A 260 -13.12 -12.94 -29.00
N ALA A 261 -14.36 -12.95 -29.46
CA ALA A 261 -14.72 -13.51 -30.75
C ALA A 261 -14.01 -12.79 -31.91
N ALA A 262 -13.91 -11.47 -31.84
CA ALA A 262 -13.18 -10.67 -32.85
C ALA A 262 -11.68 -11.01 -32.86
N LEU A 263 -11.04 -11.11 -31.68
CA LEU A 263 -9.63 -11.48 -31.56
C LEU A 263 -9.41 -12.92 -32.09
N ARG A 264 -10.23 -13.90 -31.70
CA ARG A 264 -10.12 -15.29 -32.17
C ARG A 264 -10.14 -15.37 -33.69
N ALA A 265 -11.04 -14.66 -34.36
CA ALA A 265 -11.11 -14.59 -35.79
C ALA A 265 -9.83 -13.98 -36.43
N VAL A 266 -9.16 -13.06 -35.74
CA VAL A 266 -7.86 -12.50 -36.19
C VAL A 266 -6.75 -13.55 -36.05
N LEU A 267 -6.64 -14.23 -34.92
CA LEU A 267 -5.62 -15.27 -34.69
C LEU A 267 -5.74 -16.42 -35.67
N GLN A 268 -6.95 -16.90 -35.94
CA GLN A 268 -7.23 -17.93 -36.94
C GLN A 268 -6.82 -17.52 -38.36
N ARG A 269 -7.19 -16.30 -38.78
CA ARG A 269 -6.78 -15.76 -40.10
C ARG A 269 -5.27 -15.60 -40.22
N SER A 270 -4.59 -15.30 -39.12
CA SER A 270 -3.13 -15.16 -39.04
C SER A 270 -2.43 -16.52 -38.94
N LYS A 271 -3.18 -17.63 -38.92
CA LYS A 271 -2.66 -19.01 -38.75
C LYS A 271 -1.79 -19.17 -37.49
N ILE A 272 -2.14 -18.45 -36.43
CA ILE A 272 -1.50 -18.55 -35.14
C ILE A 272 -2.13 -19.71 -34.39
N GLN A 273 -1.30 -20.63 -33.90
CA GLN A 273 -1.76 -21.78 -33.16
C GLN A 273 -2.09 -21.38 -31.72
N LEU A 274 -3.36 -21.44 -31.37
CA LEU A 274 -3.79 -21.30 -29.99
C LEU A 274 -3.32 -22.53 -29.20
N LEU A 275 -2.87 -22.31 -27.98
CA LEU A 275 -2.69 -23.38 -27.01
C LEU A 275 -4.08 -23.93 -26.64
N LYS A 276 -4.15 -25.17 -26.15
CA LYS A 276 -5.43 -25.87 -25.88
C LYS A 276 -6.35 -24.96 -25.05
N GLU A 277 -7.49 -24.64 -25.64
CA GLU A 277 -8.48 -23.75 -25.02
C GLU A 277 -9.18 -24.46 -23.87
N SER A 278 -9.32 -23.75 -22.75
CA SER A 278 -10.27 -24.10 -21.71
C SER A 278 -11.59 -23.35 -21.93
N ARG A 279 -12.66 -23.73 -21.24
CA ARG A 279 -13.95 -23.04 -21.22
C ARG A 279 -13.82 -21.56 -20.76
N ALA A 280 -12.69 -21.20 -20.14
CA ALA A 280 -12.41 -19.91 -19.55
C ALA A 280 -12.32 -18.73 -20.54
N ASP A 281 -12.20 -18.99 -21.86
CA ASP A 281 -12.04 -17.93 -22.87
C ASP A 281 -13.26 -17.02 -23.04
N GLU A 282 -14.40 -17.39 -22.47
CA GLU A 282 -15.60 -16.55 -22.51
C GLU A 282 -15.64 -15.51 -21.40
N ASP A 283 -14.96 -15.78 -20.28
CA ASP A 283 -15.01 -14.96 -19.09
C ASP A 283 -13.73 -14.13 -18.87
N VAL A 284 -12.58 -14.66 -19.33
CA VAL A 284 -11.31 -13.93 -19.37
C VAL A 284 -10.84 -13.82 -20.82
N PRO A 285 -10.75 -12.61 -21.37
CA PRO A 285 -10.60 -12.41 -22.80
C PRO A 285 -9.21 -12.66 -23.36
N CYS A 286 -8.19 -12.95 -22.55
CA CYS A 286 -6.84 -13.20 -23.02
C CYS A 286 -6.72 -14.63 -23.62
N MET A 287 -5.95 -14.76 -24.70
CA MET A 287 -5.73 -16.02 -25.43
C MET A 287 -4.26 -16.38 -25.46
N ARG A 288 -3.93 -17.58 -25.00
CA ARG A 288 -2.55 -18.11 -25.05
C ARG A 288 -2.28 -18.73 -26.41
N ALA A 289 -1.15 -18.41 -26.98
CA ALA A 289 -0.77 -18.87 -28.32
C ALA A 289 0.75 -19.01 -28.46
N THR A 290 1.17 -19.73 -29.50
CA THR A 290 2.56 -19.71 -29.95
C THR A 290 2.62 -19.12 -31.36
N ALA A 291 3.38 -18.03 -31.51
CA ALA A 291 3.48 -17.32 -32.78
C ALA A 291 4.95 -17.07 -33.16
N THR A 292 5.22 -16.93 -34.46
CA THR A 292 6.55 -16.49 -34.90
C THR A 292 6.71 -14.99 -34.67
N VAL A 293 7.96 -14.51 -34.54
CA VAL A 293 8.25 -13.08 -34.40
C VAL A 293 7.56 -12.27 -35.48
N ALA A 294 7.61 -12.72 -36.76
CA ALA A 294 6.93 -12.07 -37.86
C ALA A 294 5.40 -12.03 -37.71
N GLN A 295 4.82 -13.05 -37.10
CA GLN A 295 3.36 -13.07 -36.79
C GLN A 295 3.04 -12.10 -35.65
N ILE A 296 3.86 -12.03 -34.60
CA ILE A 296 3.70 -11.11 -33.48
C ILE A 296 3.71 -9.65 -33.96
N ARG A 297 4.69 -9.27 -34.79
CA ARG A 297 4.78 -7.91 -35.34
C ARG A 297 3.52 -7.54 -36.16
N ARG A 298 3.06 -8.43 -37.03
CA ARG A 298 1.83 -8.22 -37.81
C ARG A 298 0.57 -8.18 -36.97
N LEU A 299 0.53 -9.00 -35.91
CA LEU A 299 -0.58 -9.03 -34.98
C LEU A 299 -0.72 -7.72 -34.20
N ALA A 300 0.41 -7.10 -33.84
CA ALA A 300 0.46 -5.82 -33.13
C ALA A 300 -0.18 -4.65 -33.92
N GLU A 301 -0.25 -4.73 -35.23
CA GLU A 301 -0.88 -3.73 -36.11
C GLU A 301 -2.42 -3.86 -36.13
N ASN A 302 -2.97 -4.98 -35.68
CA ASN A 302 -4.39 -5.28 -35.82
C ASN A 302 -5.23 -4.57 -34.75
N LYS A 303 -6.27 -3.83 -35.20
CA LYS A 303 -7.13 -3.03 -34.30
C LYS A 303 -7.93 -3.84 -33.27
N ALA A 304 -8.15 -5.14 -33.52
CA ALA A 304 -8.82 -6.02 -32.56
C ALA A 304 -7.91 -6.46 -31.40
N VAL A 305 -6.59 -6.29 -31.52
CA VAL A 305 -5.60 -6.60 -30.49
C VAL A 305 -5.47 -5.42 -29.55
N GLY A 306 -5.55 -5.67 -28.25
CA GLY A 306 -5.31 -4.69 -27.20
C GLY A 306 -3.85 -4.70 -26.73
N ALA A 307 -3.33 -5.89 -26.40
CA ALA A 307 -1.93 -6.09 -25.99
C ALA A 307 -1.42 -7.48 -26.37
N ILE A 308 -0.10 -7.60 -26.49
CA ILE A 308 0.61 -8.88 -26.66
C ILE A 308 1.73 -8.93 -25.63
N LEU A 309 1.68 -9.93 -24.74
CA LEU A 309 2.63 -10.12 -23.65
C LEU A 309 3.35 -11.47 -23.84
N PHE A 310 4.48 -11.62 -23.15
CA PHE A 310 5.17 -12.90 -23.08
C PHE A 310 4.39 -13.86 -22.17
N ASP A 311 4.23 -15.12 -22.59
CA ASP A 311 3.57 -16.16 -21.80
C ASP A 311 4.64 -16.98 -21.04
N ASP A 312 4.90 -16.58 -19.79
CA ASP A 312 5.85 -17.27 -18.91
C ASP A 312 5.12 -18.31 -18.06
N VAL A 313 5.62 -19.55 -18.04
CA VAL A 313 5.00 -20.71 -17.37
C VAL A 313 5.87 -21.31 -16.25
N SER A 314 6.91 -20.62 -15.83
CA SER A 314 7.87 -21.09 -14.78
C SER A 314 7.40 -20.86 -13.33
N ALA A 315 7.96 -21.54 -12.30
CA ALA A 315 7.62 -21.42 -10.86
C ALA A 315 8.69 -21.96 -9.87
N ILE A 316 8.95 -21.29 -8.70
CA ILE A 316 9.96 -21.61 -7.66
C ILE A 316 9.43 -21.33 -6.21
N ASN A 317 9.89 -22.02 -5.12
CA ASN A 317 9.19 -22.22 -3.81
C ASN A 317 10.02 -22.16 -2.49
N ASP A 318 9.41 -21.74 -1.31
CA ASP A 318 9.98 -21.71 0.07
C ASP A 318 8.98 -21.60 1.27
N LEU A 319 9.34 -21.79 2.57
CA LEU A 319 8.45 -22.04 3.71
C LEU A 319 8.74 -21.55 5.14
N ALA A 320 7.77 -21.43 6.07
CA ALA A 320 7.83 -21.40 7.56
C ALA A 320 6.64 -21.08 8.52
N ASP A 321 6.54 -20.94 9.90
CA ASP A 321 5.44 -20.94 10.94
C ASP A 321 4.71 -19.58 11.25
N SER A 322 3.33 -19.49 11.42
CA SER A 322 2.66 -18.18 11.44
C SER A 322 1.37 -17.91 12.25
N ILE A 323 0.64 -18.95 12.72
CA ILE A 323 -0.72 -18.74 13.29
C ILE A 323 -0.75 -17.87 14.56
N ALA A 324 0.15 -18.17 15.52
CA ALA A 324 0.20 -17.43 16.79
C ALA A 324 0.76 -16.02 16.63
N VAL A 325 1.68 -15.83 15.67
CA VAL A 325 2.30 -14.52 15.37
C VAL A 325 1.28 -13.58 14.73
N ALA A 326 0.46 -14.09 13.80
CA ALA A 326 -0.65 -13.35 13.21
C ALA A 326 -1.89 -13.25 14.12
N ARG A 327 -1.87 -13.88 15.30
CA ARG A 327 -3.00 -13.90 16.26
C ARG A 327 -4.30 -14.47 15.70
N SER A 328 -4.23 -15.38 14.73
CA SER A 328 -5.41 -16.07 14.20
C SER A 328 -6.07 -16.96 15.23
N ASP A 329 -5.27 -17.55 16.15
CA ASP A 329 -5.76 -18.29 17.32
C ASP A 329 -6.73 -17.48 18.18
N ARG A 330 -6.53 -16.15 18.28
CA ARG A 330 -7.42 -15.25 19.00
C ARG A 330 -8.73 -15.02 18.25
N ALA A 331 -8.67 -14.87 16.93
CA ALA A 331 -9.87 -14.78 16.10
C ALA A 331 -10.72 -16.05 16.17
N HIS A 332 -10.08 -17.24 16.23
CA HIS A 332 -10.76 -18.52 16.41
C HIS A 332 -11.49 -18.61 17.78
N VAL A 333 -10.87 -18.09 18.85
CA VAL A 333 -11.51 -18.01 20.18
C VAL A 333 -12.74 -17.10 20.14
N ASP A 334 -12.72 -16.04 19.31
CA ASP A 334 -13.84 -15.14 19.12
C ASP A 334 -14.93 -15.73 18.19
N GLY A 335 -14.72 -16.97 17.67
CA GLY A 335 -15.69 -17.73 16.89
C GLY A 335 -15.60 -17.52 15.37
N PHE A 336 -14.51 -16.94 14.86
CA PHE A 336 -14.28 -16.74 13.44
C PHE A 336 -13.16 -17.67 12.95
N ASP A 337 -13.50 -18.62 12.11
CA ASP A 337 -12.66 -19.72 11.66
C ASP A 337 -12.64 -19.91 10.12
N GLY A 338 -13.32 -19.01 9.40
CA GLY A 338 -13.46 -19.03 7.94
C GLY A 338 -14.64 -19.85 7.42
N THR A 339 -15.58 -20.23 8.28
CA THR A 339 -16.74 -21.05 7.92
C THR A 339 -17.51 -20.45 6.74
N GLY A 340 -17.70 -21.25 5.68
CA GLY A 340 -18.45 -20.89 4.46
C GLY A 340 -17.70 -19.97 3.51
N ILE A 341 -16.42 -19.71 3.75
CA ILE A 341 -15.56 -18.92 2.85
C ILE A 341 -14.77 -19.85 1.95
N ARG A 342 -14.73 -19.54 0.65
CA ARG A 342 -14.03 -20.32 -0.37
C ARG A 342 -12.65 -19.76 -0.63
N VAL A 343 -11.61 -20.52 -0.25
CA VAL A 343 -10.21 -20.15 -0.40
C VAL A 343 -9.52 -21.08 -1.38
N ALA A 344 -8.90 -20.55 -2.42
CA ALA A 344 -8.10 -21.35 -3.33
C ALA A 344 -6.61 -21.10 -3.14
N VAL A 345 -5.83 -22.18 -3.03
CA VAL A 345 -4.38 -22.16 -3.14
C VAL A 345 -4.01 -22.38 -4.59
N PHE A 346 -3.53 -21.30 -5.25
CA PHE A 346 -3.13 -21.30 -6.66
C PHE A 346 -1.63 -21.53 -6.76
N GLU A 347 -1.23 -22.75 -6.99
CA GLU A 347 0.13 -23.23 -7.25
C GLU A 347 0.10 -24.72 -7.65
N SER A 348 1.26 -25.39 -7.68
CA SER A 348 1.29 -26.87 -7.80
C SER A 348 0.37 -27.52 -6.77
N GLY A 349 -0.15 -28.68 -7.06
CA GLY A 349 -0.91 -29.45 -6.07
C GLY A 349 -0.01 -30.02 -4.97
N PRO A 350 -0.56 -30.39 -3.81
CA PRO A 350 0.19 -31.03 -2.75
C PRO A 350 0.70 -32.42 -3.18
N SER A 351 1.98 -32.71 -2.88
CA SER A 351 2.60 -34.01 -3.12
C SER A 351 1.88 -35.15 -2.40
N VAL A 352 1.37 -34.86 -1.21
CA VAL A 352 0.58 -35.77 -0.36
C VAL A 352 -0.57 -34.99 0.27
N THR A 353 -1.77 -35.56 0.28
CA THR A 353 -2.97 -34.94 0.85
C THR A 353 -3.29 -35.38 2.29
N THR A 354 -2.39 -36.11 2.95
CA THR A 354 -2.56 -36.46 4.36
C THR A 354 -2.75 -35.19 5.20
N ASN A 355 -3.75 -35.19 6.06
CA ASN A 355 -4.18 -34.04 6.87
C ASN A 355 -4.65 -32.79 6.09
N LEU A 356 -4.95 -32.93 4.78
CA LEU A 356 -5.54 -31.88 3.95
C LEU A 356 -6.91 -32.32 3.45
N VAL A 357 -7.90 -31.45 3.58
CA VAL A 357 -9.25 -31.67 3.08
C VAL A 357 -9.61 -30.57 2.11
N PHE A 358 -9.80 -30.92 0.85
CA PHE A 358 -10.18 -30.01 -0.21
C PHE A 358 -11.66 -30.17 -0.55
N ALA A 359 -12.36 -29.07 -0.76
CA ALA A 359 -13.72 -29.07 -1.31
C ALA A 359 -13.71 -29.54 -2.77
N ASP A 360 -12.70 -29.10 -3.56
CA ASP A 360 -12.44 -29.58 -4.91
C ASP A 360 -10.99 -29.30 -5.34
N ARG A 361 -10.54 -29.89 -6.44
CA ARG A 361 -9.19 -29.79 -6.97
C ARG A 361 -9.19 -29.69 -8.49
N PHE A 362 -8.43 -28.72 -9.03
CA PHE A 362 -8.25 -28.60 -10.48
C PHE A 362 -7.55 -29.84 -11.06
N THR A 363 -8.05 -30.37 -12.18
CA THR A 363 -7.54 -31.58 -12.81
C THR A 363 -6.84 -31.39 -14.15
N GLY A 364 -6.85 -30.16 -14.69
CA GLY A 364 -6.13 -29.82 -15.91
C GLY A 364 -4.65 -29.51 -15.64
N SER A 365 -3.74 -30.30 -16.20
CA SER A 365 -2.29 -30.10 -16.07
C SER A 365 -1.78 -30.07 -14.60
N PRO A 366 -2.11 -31.07 -13.76
CA PRO A 366 -1.72 -31.06 -12.36
C PRO A 366 -0.20 -31.25 -12.24
N SER A 367 0.40 -30.48 -11.35
CA SER A 367 1.76 -30.69 -10.81
C SER A 367 1.67 -30.94 -9.31
N ALA A 368 2.73 -31.47 -8.70
CA ALA A 368 2.73 -31.78 -7.27
C ALA A 368 4.04 -31.35 -6.61
N SER A 369 3.94 -30.76 -5.41
CA SER A 369 5.08 -30.34 -4.61
C SER A 369 4.81 -30.45 -3.11
N ASP A 370 5.88 -30.59 -2.32
CA ASP A 370 5.80 -30.50 -0.86
C ASP A 370 5.52 -29.05 -0.41
N HIS A 371 5.88 -28.10 -1.22
CA HIS A 371 5.56 -26.70 -1.04
C HIS A 371 4.04 -26.47 -1.01
N ALA A 372 3.32 -26.91 -2.04
CA ALA A 372 1.87 -26.81 -2.08
C ALA A 372 1.17 -27.57 -0.95
N ARG A 373 1.80 -28.65 -0.45
CA ARG A 373 1.31 -29.36 0.72
C ARG A 373 1.25 -28.46 1.94
N LEU A 374 2.23 -27.60 2.11
CA LEU A 374 2.30 -26.74 3.27
C LEU A 374 1.57 -25.42 3.11
N THR A 375 1.66 -24.75 1.95
CA THR A 375 0.84 -23.55 1.70
C THR A 375 -0.64 -23.84 1.91
N SER A 376 -1.10 -25.03 1.46
CA SER A 376 -2.44 -25.50 1.77
C SER A 376 -2.66 -25.71 3.28
N ALA A 377 -1.69 -26.31 3.99
CA ALA A 377 -1.79 -26.58 5.41
C ALA A 377 -1.76 -25.29 6.27
N ILE A 378 -1.12 -24.23 5.80
CA ILE A 378 -1.14 -22.91 6.46
C ILE A 378 -2.54 -22.31 6.43
N VAL A 379 -3.26 -22.45 5.31
CA VAL A 379 -4.65 -22.01 5.23
C VAL A 379 -5.54 -22.91 6.08
N LYS A 380 -5.52 -24.24 5.81
CA LYS A 380 -6.34 -25.25 6.49
C LYS A 380 -5.66 -26.62 6.50
N ASN A 381 -5.61 -27.23 7.67
CA ASN A 381 -5.22 -28.64 7.85
C ASN A 381 -6.01 -29.28 8.98
N ILE A 382 -5.90 -30.62 9.10
CA ILE A 382 -6.53 -31.40 10.18
C ILE A 382 -5.51 -32.24 10.96
N GLU A 383 -4.27 -31.74 11.07
CA GLU A 383 -3.19 -32.42 11.78
C GLU A 383 -3.50 -32.54 13.28
N SER A 384 -3.58 -33.77 13.78
CA SER A 384 -3.94 -34.02 15.18
C SER A 384 -2.98 -33.35 16.18
N ASN A 385 -3.53 -32.66 17.18
CA ASN A 385 -2.80 -31.92 18.22
C ASN A 385 -1.91 -30.78 17.70
N LYS A 386 -2.24 -30.22 16.55
CA LYS A 386 -1.61 -29.05 15.94
C LYS A 386 -2.67 -27.99 15.62
N PRO A 387 -2.27 -26.72 15.48
CA PRO A 387 -3.18 -25.71 14.90
C PRO A 387 -3.60 -26.09 13.47
N HIS A 388 -4.88 -25.91 13.16
CA HIS A 388 -5.47 -26.38 11.91
C HIS A 388 -5.38 -25.35 10.76
N GLY A 389 -4.54 -24.35 10.85
CA GLY A 389 -4.38 -23.29 9.86
C GLY A 389 -4.97 -21.94 10.31
N HIS A 390 -4.85 -20.93 9.45
CA HIS A 390 -5.40 -19.59 9.72
C HIS A 390 -6.92 -19.53 9.55
N ALA A 391 -7.50 -20.36 8.67
CA ALA A 391 -8.93 -20.46 8.41
C ALA A 391 -9.36 -21.93 8.43
N PRO A 392 -9.39 -22.57 9.61
CA PRO A 392 -9.51 -24.02 9.75
C PRO A 392 -10.81 -24.61 9.21
N ASP A 393 -11.89 -23.84 9.13
CA ASP A 393 -13.20 -24.31 8.66
C ASP A 393 -13.63 -23.73 7.30
N CYS A 394 -12.70 -23.05 6.58
CA CYS A 394 -12.99 -22.62 5.22
C CYS A 394 -13.20 -23.80 4.24
N ASP A 395 -13.85 -23.54 3.12
CA ASP A 395 -13.86 -24.45 1.97
C ASP A 395 -12.54 -24.26 1.21
N LEU A 396 -11.59 -25.18 1.41
CA LEU A 396 -10.28 -25.13 0.77
C LEU A 396 -10.32 -25.75 -0.62
N PHE A 397 -9.81 -25.05 -1.63
CA PHE A 397 -9.65 -25.49 -3.01
C PHE A 397 -8.17 -25.56 -3.39
N SER A 398 -7.77 -26.57 -4.13
CA SER A 398 -6.42 -26.65 -4.68
C SER A 398 -6.46 -26.44 -6.19
N ALA A 399 -5.91 -25.33 -6.65
CA ALA A 399 -5.80 -25.04 -8.08
C ALA A 399 -4.68 -25.83 -8.78
N ASN A 400 -4.01 -26.74 -8.12
CA ASN A 400 -3.18 -27.87 -8.59
C ASN A 400 -2.23 -27.61 -9.79
N SER A 401 -2.04 -26.38 -10.20
CA SER A 401 -1.19 -26.01 -11.34
C SER A 401 -0.79 -24.54 -11.25
N SER A 402 0.41 -24.22 -11.71
CA SER A 402 0.81 -22.83 -11.95
C SER A 402 0.22 -22.27 -13.26
N ASP A 403 -0.57 -23.03 -13.98
CA ASP A 403 -1.26 -22.55 -15.18
C ASP A 403 -2.42 -21.61 -14.82
N ASN A 404 -2.56 -20.50 -15.55
CA ASN A 404 -3.63 -19.53 -15.34
C ASN A 404 -5.05 -20.10 -15.54
N ASP A 405 -5.20 -21.26 -16.20
CA ASP A 405 -6.48 -21.99 -16.27
C ASP A 405 -6.91 -22.50 -14.90
N ALA A 406 -5.97 -22.85 -14.03
CA ALA A 406 -6.28 -23.22 -12.65
C ALA A 406 -6.77 -22.01 -11.81
N LEU A 407 -6.18 -20.82 -12.02
CA LEU A 407 -6.66 -19.59 -11.41
C LEU A 407 -8.08 -19.25 -11.88
N ARG A 408 -8.33 -19.35 -13.18
CA ARG A 408 -9.67 -19.11 -13.76
C ARG A 408 -10.71 -20.07 -13.23
N TRP A 409 -10.36 -21.36 -13.14
CA TRP A 409 -11.21 -22.38 -12.53
C TRP A 409 -11.55 -22.02 -11.07
N ALA A 410 -10.57 -21.61 -10.27
CA ALA A 410 -10.81 -21.24 -8.90
C ALA A 410 -11.76 -20.02 -8.77
N VAL A 411 -11.62 -19.02 -9.64
CA VAL A 411 -12.46 -17.81 -9.61
C VAL A 411 -13.82 -18.04 -10.28
N ASN A 412 -13.85 -18.52 -11.51
CA ASN A 412 -15.06 -18.52 -12.33
C ASN A 412 -15.94 -19.78 -12.14
N ASP A 413 -15.32 -20.96 -11.91
CA ASP A 413 -16.06 -22.21 -11.75
C ASP A 413 -16.33 -22.51 -10.27
N GLN A 414 -15.36 -22.23 -9.39
CA GLN A 414 -15.47 -22.51 -7.96
C GLN A 414 -15.90 -21.29 -7.14
N HIS A 415 -15.95 -20.12 -7.74
CA HIS A 415 -16.34 -18.85 -7.08
C HIS A 415 -15.59 -18.60 -5.78
N CYS A 416 -14.27 -18.88 -5.75
CA CYS A 416 -13.43 -18.60 -4.61
C CYS A 416 -13.30 -17.08 -4.43
N THR A 417 -13.53 -16.60 -3.22
CA THR A 417 -13.47 -15.17 -2.85
C THR A 417 -12.12 -14.78 -2.28
N VAL A 418 -11.27 -15.76 -1.98
CA VAL A 418 -9.87 -15.56 -1.57
C VAL A 418 -8.98 -16.45 -2.41
N ILE A 419 -7.95 -15.88 -3.00
CA ILE A 419 -6.92 -16.60 -3.76
C ILE A 419 -5.57 -16.36 -3.08
N SER A 420 -4.84 -17.45 -2.78
CA SER A 420 -3.46 -17.43 -2.32
C SER A 420 -2.53 -17.87 -3.43
N GLN A 421 -1.54 -17.06 -3.82
CA GLN A 421 -0.50 -17.43 -4.78
C GLN A 421 0.88 -17.34 -4.14
N SER A 422 1.63 -18.44 -4.20
CA SER A 422 2.94 -18.56 -3.57
C SER A 422 4.06 -18.95 -4.53
N PHE A 423 3.95 -18.59 -5.79
CA PHE A 423 5.00 -18.76 -6.81
C PHE A 423 5.09 -17.51 -7.67
N HIS A 424 6.21 -17.38 -8.38
CA HIS A 424 6.43 -16.31 -9.36
C HIS A 424 6.83 -16.89 -10.72
N ARG A 425 6.77 -16.06 -11.77
CA ARG A 425 7.32 -16.34 -13.09
C ARG A 425 8.78 -15.89 -13.15
N ASN A 426 9.61 -16.59 -13.92
CA ASN A 426 11.04 -16.22 -14.04
C ASN A 426 11.26 -14.79 -14.56
N SER A 427 10.29 -14.20 -15.26
CA SER A 427 10.39 -12.83 -15.76
C SER A 427 10.00 -11.76 -14.73
N GLU A 428 9.35 -12.12 -13.63
CA GLU A 428 8.81 -11.15 -12.67
C GLU A 428 9.88 -10.47 -11.82
N PRO A 429 10.92 -11.16 -11.29
CA PRO A 429 11.96 -10.52 -10.49
C PRO A 429 12.77 -9.47 -11.26
N GLY A 430 13.11 -9.75 -12.53
CA GLY A 430 13.83 -8.81 -13.39
C GLY A 430 12.95 -7.78 -14.10
N GLY A 431 11.65 -7.96 -14.07
CA GLY A 431 10.67 -7.07 -14.72
C GLY A 431 10.26 -5.91 -13.84
N SER A 432 10.64 -4.68 -14.20
CA SER A 432 10.31 -3.49 -13.40
C SER A 432 8.85 -3.03 -13.50
N GLY A 433 8.10 -3.44 -14.53
CA GLY A 433 6.71 -3.07 -14.76
C GLY A 433 5.73 -4.23 -14.57
N LEU A 434 4.43 -3.96 -14.72
CA LEU A 434 3.36 -4.97 -14.68
C LEU A 434 3.62 -6.06 -15.72
N GLN A 435 3.42 -7.31 -15.32
CA GLN A 435 3.51 -8.48 -16.18
C GLN A 435 2.12 -8.98 -16.59
N SER A 436 2.06 -9.99 -17.46
CA SER A 436 0.81 -10.57 -17.94
C SER A 436 -0.09 -11.06 -16.81
N ASP A 437 0.51 -11.71 -15.82
CA ASP A 437 -0.20 -12.26 -14.66
C ASP A 437 -0.76 -11.18 -13.75
N ASP A 438 -0.06 -10.05 -13.60
CA ASP A 438 -0.56 -8.90 -12.83
C ASP A 438 -1.84 -8.34 -13.48
N VAL A 439 -1.80 -8.14 -14.81
CA VAL A 439 -2.97 -7.63 -15.57
C VAL A 439 -4.15 -8.60 -15.48
N LEU A 440 -3.89 -9.91 -15.57
CA LEU A 440 -4.93 -10.95 -15.43
C LEU A 440 -5.57 -10.91 -14.03
N LYS A 441 -4.77 -10.83 -12.98
CA LYS A 441 -5.24 -10.80 -11.59
C LYS A 441 -6.01 -9.51 -11.28
N ASP A 442 -5.51 -8.37 -11.73
CA ASP A 442 -6.23 -7.10 -11.62
C ASP A 442 -7.58 -7.15 -12.33
N PHE A 443 -7.64 -7.80 -13.50
CA PHE A 443 -8.88 -8.02 -14.21
C PHE A 443 -9.86 -8.91 -13.43
N LEU A 444 -9.37 -10.02 -12.87
CA LEU A 444 -10.22 -10.97 -12.11
C LEU A 444 -10.76 -10.34 -10.82
N ALA A 445 -9.97 -9.51 -10.13
CA ALA A 445 -10.42 -8.81 -8.93
C ALA A 445 -11.59 -7.84 -9.19
N LEU A 446 -11.71 -7.33 -10.42
CA LEU A 446 -12.81 -6.47 -10.87
C LEU A 446 -14.05 -7.25 -11.35
N ARG A 447 -14.02 -8.59 -11.29
CA ARG A 447 -15.06 -9.45 -11.85
C ARG A 447 -15.66 -10.34 -10.76
N TRP A 448 -16.96 -10.59 -10.88
CA TRP A 448 -17.63 -11.50 -9.96
C TRP A 448 -16.92 -12.87 -9.93
N PRO A 449 -16.64 -13.45 -8.75
CA PRO A 449 -17.07 -13.07 -7.38
C PRO A 449 -16.26 -11.94 -6.71
N PHE A 450 -15.39 -11.21 -7.40
CA PHE A 450 -14.53 -10.15 -6.89
C PHE A 450 -13.51 -10.66 -5.85
N PRO A 451 -12.63 -11.59 -6.22
CA PRO A 451 -11.75 -12.24 -5.27
C PRO A 451 -10.73 -11.24 -4.67
N THR A 452 -10.44 -11.38 -3.39
CA THR A 452 -9.24 -10.83 -2.78
C THR A 452 -8.06 -11.75 -3.13
N ILE A 453 -7.10 -11.25 -3.90
CA ILE A 453 -5.95 -12.02 -4.38
C ILE A 453 -4.71 -11.62 -3.56
N VAL A 454 -4.14 -12.60 -2.87
CA VAL A 454 -3.01 -12.44 -1.95
C VAL A 454 -1.81 -13.20 -2.49
N GLN A 455 -0.66 -12.55 -2.61
CA GLN A 455 0.49 -13.08 -3.34
C GLN A 455 1.80 -12.88 -2.57
N ALA A 456 2.76 -13.79 -2.74
CA ALA A 456 4.10 -13.65 -2.20
C ALA A 456 4.86 -12.50 -2.89
N ALA A 457 5.52 -11.63 -2.13
CA ALA A 457 6.30 -10.52 -2.69
C ALA A 457 7.55 -11.01 -3.47
N GLY A 458 8.09 -12.16 -3.09
CA GLY A 458 9.30 -12.75 -3.66
C GLY A 458 10.43 -12.87 -2.64
N ASN A 459 11.43 -13.66 -2.97
CA ASN A 459 12.60 -13.88 -2.12
C ASN A 459 13.88 -13.59 -2.90
N PHE A 460 14.82 -12.87 -2.29
CA PHE A 460 16.19 -12.77 -2.82
C PHE A 460 16.88 -14.12 -2.69
N PHE A 461 17.29 -14.70 -3.79
CA PHE A 461 18.01 -15.97 -3.80
C PHE A 461 19.52 -15.76 -3.70
N VAL A 462 20.15 -16.45 -2.75
CA VAL A 462 21.61 -16.46 -2.65
C VAL A 462 22.16 -17.42 -3.70
N GLY A 463 22.63 -16.90 -4.81
CA GLY A 463 23.35 -17.72 -5.77
C GLY A 463 22.85 -17.70 -7.20
N ASP A 464 22.18 -16.65 -7.65
CA ASP A 464 22.03 -16.43 -9.08
C ASP A 464 21.07 -17.40 -9.81
N GLU A 465 20.11 -17.98 -9.07
CA GLU A 465 19.19 -18.99 -9.62
C GLU A 465 18.23 -18.42 -10.67
N ASP A 466 17.97 -17.11 -10.63
CA ASP A 466 17.16 -16.39 -11.62
C ASP A 466 18.00 -15.59 -12.64
N GLY A 467 19.33 -15.53 -12.46
CA GLY A 467 20.27 -14.85 -13.35
C GLY A 467 20.28 -13.31 -13.21
N ILE A 468 19.71 -12.74 -12.14
CA ILE A 468 19.72 -11.30 -11.86
C ILE A 468 20.89 -10.97 -10.93
N ILE A 469 21.79 -10.10 -11.39
CA ILE A 469 22.97 -9.65 -10.65
C ILE A 469 23.06 -8.12 -10.74
N PRO A 470 23.23 -7.41 -9.63
CA PRO A 470 23.23 -7.91 -8.24
C PRO A 470 21.80 -8.32 -7.77
N ILE A 471 21.74 -9.12 -6.72
CA ILE A 471 20.48 -9.62 -6.13
C ILE A 471 19.53 -8.47 -5.72
N GLU A 472 20.07 -7.33 -5.29
CA GLU A 472 19.32 -6.12 -4.95
C GLU A 472 18.54 -5.54 -6.12
N ASP A 473 18.80 -5.97 -7.36
CA ASP A 473 18.07 -5.55 -8.56
C ASP A 473 16.75 -6.31 -8.79
N GLU A 474 16.45 -7.32 -7.98
CA GLU A 474 15.17 -8.01 -8.01
C GLU A 474 14.01 -7.12 -7.54
N PHE A 475 12.97 -7.04 -8.36
CA PHE A 475 11.73 -6.33 -8.03
C PHE A 475 10.75 -7.23 -7.30
N VAL A 476 9.85 -6.66 -6.50
CA VAL A 476 8.70 -7.40 -5.99
C VAL A 476 8.03 -8.12 -7.16
N ASN A 477 7.77 -9.43 -7.02
CA ASN A 477 7.32 -10.28 -8.13
C ASN A 477 5.96 -9.85 -8.66
N HIS A 478 5.00 -9.63 -7.77
CA HIS A 478 3.62 -9.32 -8.11
C HIS A 478 3.34 -7.83 -7.90
N LYS A 479 2.98 -7.14 -8.98
CA LYS A 479 2.92 -5.69 -9.07
C LYS A 479 1.52 -5.15 -9.36
N GLY A 480 0.49 -6.04 -9.38
CA GLY A 480 -0.89 -5.69 -9.64
C GLY A 480 -1.43 -4.63 -8.67
N TYR A 481 -2.37 -3.83 -9.12
CA TYR A 481 -3.00 -2.78 -8.31
C TYR A 481 -4.15 -3.28 -7.44
N ASN A 482 -4.84 -4.35 -7.89
CA ASN A 482 -6.06 -4.87 -7.27
C ASN A 482 -5.80 -6.14 -6.44
N SER A 483 -4.54 -6.50 -6.26
CA SER A 483 -4.07 -7.63 -5.46
C SER A 483 -3.14 -7.15 -4.36
N LEU A 484 -2.75 -8.05 -3.44
CA LEU A 484 -1.84 -7.78 -2.34
C LEU A 484 -0.53 -8.55 -2.53
N ALA A 485 0.61 -7.88 -2.47
CA ALA A 485 1.93 -8.48 -2.34
C ALA A 485 2.35 -8.51 -0.87
N ILE A 486 2.76 -9.68 -0.36
CA ILE A 486 3.03 -9.91 1.04
C ILE A 486 4.50 -10.21 1.27
N GLY A 487 5.17 -9.37 2.06
CA GLY A 487 6.53 -9.56 2.54
C GLY A 487 6.61 -10.59 3.66
N ASN A 488 7.83 -11.10 3.91
CA ASN A 488 8.11 -12.06 4.97
C ASN A 488 8.84 -11.40 6.13
N HIS A 489 8.35 -11.58 7.35
CA HIS A 489 9.07 -11.21 8.56
C HIS A 489 9.43 -12.43 9.43
N ASP A 490 10.51 -12.30 10.19
CA ASP A 490 10.96 -13.25 11.18
C ASP A 490 10.40 -12.85 12.54
N ASP A 491 9.56 -13.69 13.12
CA ASP A 491 8.95 -13.49 14.44
C ASP A 491 9.99 -13.52 15.58
N THR A 492 10.99 -14.39 15.47
CA THR A 492 12.04 -14.54 16.47
C THR A 492 12.96 -13.32 16.50
N ALA A 493 13.35 -12.81 15.34
CA ALA A 493 14.16 -11.59 15.25
C ALA A 493 13.33 -10.31 15.43
N GLY A 494 12.01 -10.38 15.25
CA GLY A 494 11.11 -9.22 15.22
C GLY A 494 11.52 -8.22 14.15
N ALA A 495 11.95 -8.69 12.98
CA ALA A 495 12.44 -7.92 11.84
C ALA A 495 12.02 -8.59 10.54
N MET A 496 12.06 -7.84 9.44
CA MET A 496 11.88 -8.43 8.11
C MET A 496 12.97 -9.46 7.82
N SER A 497 12.57 -10.56 7.17
CA SER A 497 13.52 -11.55 6.67
C SER A 497 14.47 -10.89 5.68
N GLY A 498 15.76 -11.21 5.77
CA GLY A 498 16.77 -10.70 4.85
C GLY A 498 16.57 -11.14 3.39
N SER A 499 15.80 -12.22 3.18
CA SER A 499 15.44 -12.71 1.85
C SER A 499 14.16 -12.09 1.27
N SER A 500 13.36 -11.37 2.05
CA SER A 500 12.11 -10.78 1.55
C SER A 500 12.38 -9.65 0.55
N VAL A 501 11.88 -9.78 -0.67
CA VAL A 501 12.03 -8.76 -1.72
C VAL A 501 11.14 -7.56 -1.37
N PHE A 502 11.67 -6.36 -1.59
CA PHE A 502 11.00 -5.09 -1.27
C PHE A 502 11.24 -3.99 -2.32
N ARG A 503 11.93 -4.29 -3.44
CA ARG A 503 12.21 -3.30 -4.48
C ARG A 503 10.93 -2.97 -5.25
N ASN A 504 10.56 -1.69 -5.22
CA ASN A 504 9.36 -1.18 -5.86
C ASN A 504 9.44 -1.24 -7.39
N PRO A 505 8.30 -1.46 -8.08
CA PRO A 505 8.27 -1.42 -9.53
C PRO A 505 8.52 -0.02 -10.07
N THR A 506 8.86 0.06 -11.36
CA THR A 506 8.89 1.32 -12.09
C THR A 506 7.46 1.69 -12.52
N THR A 507 6.99 2.83 -12.06
CA THR A 507 5.67 3.37 -12.38
C THR A 507 5.78 4.80 -12.92
N THR A 508 4.67 5.42 -13.26
CA THR A 508 4.68 6.73 -13.93
C THR A 508 5.35 7.81 -13.10
N HIS A 509 5.10 7.84 -11.79
CA HIS A 509 5.70 8.82 -10.87
C HIS A 509 6.76 8.18 -9.96
N GLY A 510 6.90 6.85 -9.98
CA GLY A 510 7.93 6.12 -9.25
C GLY A 510 7.70 6.05 -7.75
N ASP A 511 6.48 6.32 -7.27
CA ASP A 511 6.10 6.30 -5.86
C ASP A 511 5.16 5.15 -5.49
N ARG A 512 5.04 4.13 -6.36
CA ARG A 512 4.41 2.86 -6.01
C ARG A 512 5.23 2.15 -4.96
N GLU A 513 4.60 1.69 -3.90
CA GLU A 513 5.24 1.07 -2.75
C GLU A 513 4.73 -0.36 -2.53
N LEU A 514 5.67 -1.32 -2.48
CA LEU A 514 5.42 -2.75 -2.29
C LEU A 514 6.51 -3.37 -1.40
N PRO A 515 6.19 -4.41 -0.60
CA PRO A 515 4.87 -5.05 -0.43
C PRO A 515 3.89 -4.18 0.37
N GLU A 516 2.59 -4.39 0.22
CA GLU A 516 1.57 -3.66 0.99
C GLU A 516 1.53 -4.06 2.47
N LEU A 517 1.92 -5.31 2.78
CA LEU A 517 1.87 -5.91 4.12
C LEU A 517 3.00 -6.91 4.29
N ALA A 518 3.29 -7.27 5.53
CA ALA A 518 4.15 -8.39 5.88
C ALA A 518 3.41 -9.39 6.78
N ALA A 519 3.73 -10.67 6.63
CA ALA A 519 3.26 -11.70 7.53
C ALA A 519 4.43 -12.62 7.93
N ASN A 520 4.27 -13.41 9.00
CA ASN A 520 5.28 -14.37 9.37
C ASN A 520 5.33 -15.50 8.33
N GLY A 521 6.47 -15.63 7.71
CA GLY A 521 6.82 -16.67 6.77
C GLY A 521 8.19 -17.30 7.06
N THR A 522 8.75 -17.20 8.26
CA THR A 522 10.06 -17.75 8.65
C THR A 522 9.89 -18.94 9.59
N SER A 523 10.44 -20.11 9.27
CA SER A 523 10.42 -21.37 10.05
C SER A 523 9.04 -22.00 10.36
N VAL A 524 7.97 -21.98 9.48
CA VAL A 524 6.63 -22.59 9.65
C VAL A 524 6.66 -24.10 9.52
N SER A 525 6.10 -24.73 10.43
CA SER A 525 5.93 -26.16 10.39
C SER A 525 4.47 -26.53 10.34
N ALA A 526 4.04 -27.19 9.30
CA ALA A 526 2.76 -27.85 9.26
C ALA A 526 2.83 -29.10 8.38
N ASN A 527 2.04 -30.09 8.73
CA ASN A 527 1.85 -31.29 7.92
C ASN A 527 3.17 -32.04 7.60
N GLY A 528 4.14 -32.01 8.54
CA GLY A 528 5.43 -32.68 8.41
C GLY A 528 6.45 -31.96 7.54
N GLN A 529 6.21 -30.74 7.16
CA GLN A 529 7.13 -29.87 6.41
C GLN A 529 7.65 -28.73 7.27
N ASN A 530 8.83 -28.16 6.98
CA ASN A 530 9.40 -26.96 7.59
C ASN A 530 10.34 -26.24 6.61
N MET A 531 10.09 -24.99 6.26
CA MET A 531 10.93 -24.16 5.31
C MET A 531 10.70 -22.64 5.56
N SER A 532 11.23 -21.65 4.79
CA SER A 532 11.13 -20.17 4.99
C SER A 532 10.92 -19.38 3.69
N GLY A 533 10.07 -18.33 3.67
CA GLY A 533 9.89 -17.44 2.51
C GLY A 533 8.57 -16.64 2.49
N THR A 534 8.45 -15.66 1.61
CA THR A 534 7.24 -14.87 1.36
C THR A 534 6.07 -15.73 0.90
N SER A 535 6.38 -16.90 0.30
CA SER A 535 5.40 -17.90 -0.12
C SER A 535 4.44 -18.37 0.97
N PHE A 536 4.73 -18.11 2.25
CA PHE A 536 3.94 -18.57 3.40
C PHE A 536 3.34 -17.43 4.20
N ALA A 537 3.94 -16.28 4.08
CA ALA A 537 3.31 -15.03 4.41
C ALA A 537 2.00 -14.84 3.61
N ALA A 538 1.99 -15.20 2.33
CA ALA A 538 0.81 -15.09 1.47
C ALA A 538 -0.36 -16.00 1.93
N PRO A 539 -0.23 -17.33 2.12
CA PRO A 539 -1.33 -18.16 2.58
C PRO A 539 -1.77 -17.85 4.01
N ALA A 540 -0.87 -17.37 4.89
CA ALA A 540 -1.23 -16.87 6.20
C ALA A 540 -2.18 -15.66 6.09
N THR A 541 -1.83 -14.69 5.25
CA THR A 541 -2.65 -13.50 4.97
C THR A 541 -3.97 -13.87 4.26
N ALA A 542 -3.95 -14.85 3.36
CA ALA A 542 -5.17 -15.35 2.71
C ALA A 542 -6.12 -16.01 3.73
N GLY A 543 -5.60 -16.79 4.68
CA GLY A 543 -6.39 -17.33 5.78
C GLY A 543 -6.98 -16.23 6.66
N VAL A 544 -6.19 -15.21 7.03
CA VAL A 544 -6.71 -14.04 7.76
C VAL A 544 -7.78 -13.30 6.97
N THR A 545 -7.62 -13.16 5.65
CA THR A 545 -8.66 -12.57 4.78
C THR A 545 -9.96 -13.36 4.84
N ALA A 546 -9.89 -14.70 4.88
CA ALA A 546 -11.06 -15.55 5.05
C ALA A 546 -11.76 -15.31 6.39
N LEU A 547 -11.00 -15.09 7.48
CA LEU A 547 -11.59 -14.71 8.77
C LEU A 547 -12.35 -13.37 8.69
N LEU A 548 -11.82 -12.38 7.98
CA LEU A 548 -12.52 -11.10 7.78
C LEU A 548 -13.84 -11.27 7.03
N GLN A 549 -13.85 -12.10 5.99
CA GLN A 549 -15.03 -12.41 5.19
C GLN A 549 -16.07 -13.23 5.97
N ASP A 550 -15.63 -14.06 6.91
CA ASP A 550 -16.50 -14.80 7.83
C ASP A 550 -17.20 -13.84 8.81
N VAL A 551 -16.51 -12.78 9.27
CA VAL A 551 -17.09 -11.75 10.15
C VAL A 551 -18.22 -10.99 9.46
N ASP A 552 -18.01 -10.55 8.21
CA ASP A 552 -19.02 -9.80 7.44
C ASP A 552 -18.99 -10.24 5.96
N GLY A 553 -20.06 -10.91 5.53
CA GLY A 553 -20.21 -11.46 4.20
C GLY A 553 -20.14 -10.42 3.06
N VAL A 554 -20.30 -9.13 3.35
CA VAL A 554 -20.07 -8.05 2.37
C VAL A 554 -18.63 -8.06 1.88
N LEU A 555 -17.66 -8.36 2.77
CA LEU A 555 -16.23 -8.37 2.44
C LEU A 555 -15.87 -9.41 1.38
N CYS A 556 -16.68 -10.43 1.18
CA CYS A 556 -16.46 -11.42 0.13
C CYS A 556 -16.58 -10.86 -1.30
N SER A 557 -17.27 -9.73 -1.47
CA SER A 557 -17.41 -9.04 -2.77
C SER A 557 -16.65 -7.71 -2.83
N TRP A 558 -15.92 -7.38 -1.76
CA TRP A 558 -15.23 -6.10 -1.64
C TRP A 558 -13.77 -6.30 -1.24
N PRO A 559 -12.91 -6.72 -2.19
CA PRO A 559 -11.47 -6.88 -1.94
C PRO A 559 -10.84 -5.58 -1.43
N GLU A 560 -11.33 -4.41 -1.84
CA GLU A 560 -10.89 -3.10 -1.36
C GLU A 560 -11.14 -2.94 0.15
N GLY A 561 -12.28 -3.46 0.63
CA GLY A 561 -12.60 -3.51 2.06
C GLY A 561 -11.66 -4.43 2.83
N CYS A 562 -11.38 -5.63 2.31
CA CYS A 562 -10.41 -6.55 2.89
C CYS A 562 -9.01 -5.92 2.94
N ARG A 563 -8.55 -5.31 1.85
CA ARG A 563 -7.24 -4.62 1.76
C ARG A 563 -7.15 -3.50 2.80
N ALA A 564 -8.16 -2.64 2.88
CA ALA A 564 -8.19 -1.53 3.85
C ALA A 564 -8.18 -2.03 5.31
N ILE A 565 -8.94 -3.09 5.63
CA ILE A 565 -8.97 -3.66 6.99
C ILE A 565 -7.62 -4.29 7.32
N LEU A 566 -7.02 -5.08 6.44
CA LEU A 566 -5.71 -5.70 6.63
C LEU A 566 -4.64 -4.64 6.91
N MET A 567 -4.60 -3.57 6.11
CA MET A 567 -3.63 -2.49 6.30
C MET A 567 -3.89 -1.67 7.57
N ALA A 568 -5.14 -1.35 7.90
CA ALA A 568 -5.46 -0.60 9.10
C ALA A 568 -5.21 -1.39 10.39
N SER A 569 -5.39 -2.72 10.36
CA SER A 569 -5.15 -3.62 11.49
C SER A 569 -3.69 -3.99 11.69
N ALA A 570 -2.85 -3.87 10.65
CA ALA A 570 -1.47 -4.31 10.68
C ALA A 570 -0.65 -3.64 11.78
N GLY A 571 0.11 -4.44 12.52
CA GLY A 571 0.96 -3.96 13.60
C GLY A 571 2.31 -3.47 13.07
N ARG A 572 2.72 -2.26 13.42
CA ARG A 572 4.05 -1.74 13.09
C ARG A 572 5.08 -2.09 14.15
N ASN A 573 5.22 -3.35 14.42
CA ASN A 573 6.15 -3.89 15.42
C ASN A 573 7.40 -4.54 14.81
N ILE A 574 7.54 -4.52 13.47
CA ILE A 574 8.67 -5.09 12.77
C ILE A 574 9.77 -4.03 12.67
N ARG A 575 11.00 -4.42 12.93
CA ARG A 575 12.16 -3.57 12.70
C ARG A 575 12.45 -3.50 11.20
N GLY A 576 12.62 -2.32 10.65
CA GLY A 576 12.98 -2.13 9.25
C GLY A 576 12.33 -0.96 8.55
N GLY A 577 11.61 -0.08 9.27
CA GLY A 577 11.24 1.19 8.71
C GLY A 577 9.78 1.61 8.88
N THR A 578 9.51 2.79 8.38
CA THR A 578 8.20 3.40 8.24
C THR A 578 7.94 3.55 6.74
N TRP A 579 7.21 2.63 6.14
CA TRP A 579 7.07 2.45 4.69
C TRP A 579 6.66 3.73 3.92
N TRP A 580 5.77 4.53 4.46
CA TRP A 580 5.29 5.77 3.84
C TRP A 580 6.32 6.90 3.80
N GLN A 581 7.46 6.76 4.50
CA GLN A 581 8.57 7.72 4.45
C GLN A 581 9.66 7.29 3.46
N ASP A 582 9.72 6.01 3.13
CA ASP A 582 10.85 5.42 2.43
C ASP A 582 10.85 5.77 0.94
N VAL A 583 9.68 5.86 0.31
CA VAL A 583 9.55 6.27 -1.09
C VAL A 583 10.13 7.66 -1.31
N VAL A 584 9.85 8.60 -0.41
CA VAL A 584 10.29 9.99 -0.52
C VAL A 584 11.76 10.16 -0.15
N SER A 585 12.25 9.39 0.82
CA SER A 585 13.66 9.40 1.24
C SER A 585 14.57 8.51 0.38
N GLY A 586 13.99 7.67 -0.49
CA GLY A 586 14.73 6.69 -1.28
C GLY A 586 15.16 5.45 -0.48
N VAL A 587 14.55 5.22 0.69
CA VAL A 587 14.75 4.05 1.55
C VAL A 587 13.47 3.22 1.52
N ASP A 588 13.50 2.02 0.94
CA ASP A 588 12.31 1.19 0.84
C ASP A 588 11.84 0.66 2.19
N ALA A 589 10.56 0.81 2.49
CA ALA A 589 9.88 0.15 3.59
C ALA A 589 9.70 -1.34 3.26
N ARG A 590 10.22 -2.19 4.09
CA ARG A 590 10.21 -3.62 3.86
C ARG A 590 8.95 -4.31 4.34
N ASP A 591 8.19 -3.69 5.23
CA ASP A 591 7.04 -4.27 5.92
C ASP A 591 5.68 -3.72 5.44
N GLY A 592 5.66 -2.77 4.50
CA GLY A 592 4.44 -2.12 4.05
C GLY A 592 3.68 -1.43 5.18
N ALA A 593 2.39 -1.67 5.30
CA ALA A 593 1.58 -1.16 6.41
C ALA A 593 1.89 -1.86 7.75
N GLY A 594 2.73 -2.89 7.76
CA GLY A 594 3.18 -3.63 8.94
C GLY A 594 2.76 -5.10 8.94
N ALA A 595 2.94 -5.77 10.09
CA ALA A 595 2.63 -7.17 10.27
C ALA A 595 1.11 -7.43 10.32
N VAL A 596 0.64 -8.43 9.59
CA VAL A 596 -0.74 -8.89 9.61
C VAL A 596 -1.17 -9.31 11.02
N ASP A 597 -2.36 -8.86 11.43
CA ASP A 597 -2.94 -9.08 12.74
C ASP A 597 -4.42 -9.47 12.60
N ALA A 598 -4.71 -10.77 12.69
CA ALA A 598 -6.04 -11.32 12.50
C ALA A 598 -7.04 -10.82 13.54
N GLN A 599 -6.64 -10.80 14.82
CA GLN A 599 -7.54 -10.34 15.89
C GLN A 599 -7.91 -8.86 15.72
N ALA A 600 -6.93 -8.01 15.43
CA ALA A 600 -7.21 -6.59 15.18
C ALA A 600 -8.08 -6.40 13.92
N GLY A 601 -7.86 -7.20 12.87
CA GLY A 601 -8.68 -7.21 11.65
C GLY A 601 -10.12 -7.61 11.93
N VAL A 602 -10.35 -8.70 12.62
CA VAL A 602 -11.68 -9.18 13.04
C VAL A 602 -12.41 -8.10 13.87
N LEU A 603 -11.72 -7.47 14.82
CA LEU A 603 -12.30 -6.40 15.64
C LEU A 603 -12.70 -5.15 14.82
N ILE A 604 -12.02 -4.87 13.72
CA ILE A 604 -12.42 -3.82 12.76
C ILE A 604 -13.60 -4.30 11.92
N ALA A 605 -13.52 -5.51 11.35
CA ALA A 605 -14.54 -6.09 10.49
C ALA A 605 -15.92 -6.18 11.14
N GLN A 606 -15.96 -6.44 12.45
CA GLN A 606 -17.21 -6.41 13.27
C GLN A 606 -17.87 -5.01 13.36
N GLN A 607 -17.20 -3.94 12.93
CA GLN A 607 -17.61 -2.57 13.20
C GLN A 607 -17.83 -1.77 11.90
N ARG A 608 -18.68 -2.27 11.00
CA ARG A 608 -19.02 -1.49 9.81
C ARG A 608 -19.67 -0.16 10.18
N ARG A 609 -19.22 0.93 9.56
CA ARG A 609 -19.69 2.30 9.81
C ARG A 609 -19.90 3.04 8.50
N PHE A 610 -21.15 3.28 8.14
CA PHE A 610 -21.51 3.99 6.93
C PHE A 610 -21.02 5.44 6.93
N ARG A 611 -21.00 6.04 5.76
CA ARG A 611 -20.71 7.46 5.53
C ARG A 611 -21.52 8.32 6.53
N ASP A 612 -20.88 9.33 7.10
CA ASP A 612 -21.43 10.28 8.06
C ASP A 612 -21.99 9.69 9.38
N ALA A 613 -21.72 8.42 9.65
CA ALA A 613 -22.08 7.81 10.91
C ALA A 613 -21.32 8.46 12.10
N PRO A 614 -21.85 8.32 13.33
CA PRO A 614 -21.14 8.77 14.53
C PRO A 614 -19.74 8.17 14.66
N ALA A 615 -18.84 8.96 15.24
CA ALA A 615 -17.45 8.56 15.44
C ALA A 615 -17.30 7.31 16.33
N THR A 616 -16.39 6.41 15.95
CA THR A 616 -16.09 5.18 16.69
C THR A 616 -14.59 4.98 16.82
N ARG A 617 -14.15 4.20 17.82
CA ARG A 617 -12.74 3.85 18.02
C ARG A 617 -12.16 3.07 16.82
N ARG A 618 -12.97 2.27 16.16
CA ARG A 618 -12.61 1.47 14.99
C ARG A 618 -13.82 1.32 14.08
N GLY A 619 -13.55 1.10 12.81
CA GLY A 619 -14.61 0.89 11.84
C GLY A 619 -14.08 0.69 10.44
N TRP A 620 -14.97 0.37 9.52
CA TRP A 620 -14.70 0.23 8.09
C TRP A 620 -15.97 0.49 7.28
N ASP A 621 -15.81 0.80 6.02
CA ASP A 621 -16.87 0.86 5.04
C ASP A 621 -16.33 0.65 3.62
N VAL A 622 -17.25 0.40 2.70
CA VAL A 622 -16.97 0.23 1.27
C VAL A 622 -18.00 1.01 0.46
N GLY A 623 -17.62 1.38 -0.74
CA GLY A 623 -18.55 2.10 -1.61
C GLY A 623 -17.95 2.51 -2.94
N THR A 624 -18.61 3.45 -3.61
CA THR A 624 -18.17 3.98 -4.90
C THR A 624 -17.88 5.48 -4.77
N ILE A 625 -16.73 5.90 -5.25
CA ILE A 625 -16.40 7.29 -5.53
C ILE A 625 -16.79 7.59 -6.98
N SER A 626 -17.77 8.46 -7.16
CA SER A 626 -18.19 8.99 -8.47
C SER A 626 -18.12 10.51 -8.45
N SER A 627 -18.24 11.15 -9.60
CA SER A 627 -18.25 12.63 -9.67
C SER A 627 -19.38 13.28 -8.86
N SER A 628 -20.49 12.57 -8.63
CA SER A 628 -21.63 13.09 -7.86
C SER A 628 -21.34 13.21 -6.35
N VAL A 629 -20.36 12.50 -5.83
CA VAL A 629 -19.97 12.54 -4.41
C VAL A 629 -18.69 13.32 -4.15
N ILE A 630 -18.17 14.04 -5.15
CA ILE A 630 -16.98 14.88 -5.03
C ILE A 630 -17.36 16.36 -5.17
N GLY A 631 -16.98 17.15 -4.18
CA GLY A 631 -17.18 18.60 -4.17
C GLY A 631 -16.24 19.36 -5.11
N GLN A 632 -16.47 20.67 -5.24
CA GLN A 632 -15.60 21.56 -6.04
C GLN A 632 -14.17 21.66 -5.47
N ASP A 633 -13.99 21.40 -4.20
CA ASP A 633 -12.70 21.31 -3.50
C ASP A 633 -12.00 19.95 -3.69
N ARG A 634 -12.57 19.10 -4.55
CA ARG A 634 -12.16 17.71 -4.81
C ARG A 634 -12.27 16.76 -3.61
N LEU A 635 -12.85 17.19 -2.49
CA LEU A 635 -13.10 16.34 -1.36
C LEU A 635 -14.43 15.58 -1.54
N ALA A 636 -14.49 14.36 -1.01
CA ALA A 636 -15.76 13.65 -0.88
C ALA A 636 -16.75 14.49 -0.06
N THR A 637 -18.02 14.48 -0.43
CA THR A 637 -19.08 15.24 0.25
C THR A 637 -19.51 14.63 1.58
N PHE A 638 -19.04 13.42 1.88
CA PHE A 638 -19.25 12.68 3.11
C PHE A 638 -17.96 12.55 3.92
N ARG A 639 -18.07 12.15 5.18
CA ARG A 639 -16.93 11.94 6.09
C ARG A 639 -17.07 10.62 6.84
N TYR A 640 -15.91 10.04 7.20
CA TYR A 640 -15.84 9.07 8.28
C TYR A 640 -15.24 9.73 9.51
N ARG A 641 -15.47 9.16 10.68
CA ARG A 641 -15.02 9.76 11.93
C ARG A 641 -14.47 8.73 12.89
N VAL A 642 -13.27 9.00 13.40
CA VAL A 642 -12.62 8.21 14.44
C VAL A 642 -12.59 9.00 15.74
N THR A 643 -12.96 8.38 16.88
CA THR A 643 -12.85 8.97 18.20
C THR A 643 -11.85 8.21 19.06
N VAL A 644 -11.03 8.95 19.78
CA VAL A 644 -10.00 8.40 20.68
C VAL A 644 -10.56 8.35 22.10
N PRO A 645 -10.75 7.16 22.69
CA PRO A 645 -11.23 7.06 24.08
C PRO A 645 -10.28 7.72 25.08
N ASN A 646 -10.85 8.32 26.13
CA ASN A 646 -10.08 8.98 27.19
C ASN A 646 -9.18 8.03 28.00
N LEU A 647 -9.51 6.74 28.03
CA LEU A 647 -8.81 5.72 28.82
C LEU A 647 -7.65 5.05 28.07
N ILE A 648 -7.37 5.46 26.84
CA ILE A 648 -6.22 4.95 26.07
C ILE A 648 -5.04 5.87 26.30
N PHE A 649 -3.89 5.31 26.72
CA PHE A 649 -2.63 6.02 26.88
C PHE A 649 -1.77 5.85 25.63
N PHE A 650 -1.08 6.92 25.25
CA PHE A 650 -0.26 6.98 24.02
C PHE A 650 -1.03 6.52 22.77
N PRO A 651 -2.23 7.09 22.54
CA PRO A 651 -3.05 6.62 21.44
C PRO A 651 -2.41 6.96 20.09
N LYS A 652 -2.46 5.98 19.19
CA LYS A 652 -2.21 6.17 17.76
C LYS A 652 -3.49 5.88 17.00
N VAL A 653 -3.76 6.65 15.98
CA VAL A 653 -4.82 6.40 15.00
C VAL A 653 -4.16 5.93 13.73
N LYS A 654 -4.63 4.81 13.19
CA LYS A 654 -4.26 4.29 11.88
C LYS A 654 -5.48 4.24 10.98
N VAL A 655 -5.35 4.73 9.77
CA VAL A 655 -6.42 4.74 8.77
C VAL A 655 -5.84 4.23 7.46
N ALA A 656 -6.56 3.37 6.78
CA ALA A 656 -6.22 2.87 5.45
C ALA A 656 -7.39 3.09 4.48
N LEU A 657 -7.06 3.44 3.27
CA LEU A 657 -7.94 3.57 2.11
C LEU A 657 -7.37 2.68 1.00
N ALA A 658 -8.19 1.91 0.32
CA ALA A 658 -7.80 1.14 -0.85
C ALA A 658 -8.86 1.30 -1.95
N TRP A 659 -8.42 1.32 -3.21
CA TRP A 659 -9.33 1.41 -4.36
C TRP A 659 -8.78 0.63 -5.56
N ASP A 660 -9.56 0.55 -6.63
CA ASP A 660 -9.21 -0.25 -7.79
C ASP A 660 -8.57 0.56 -8.90
N SER A 661 -7.67 -0.10 -9.63
CA SER A 661 -7.26 0.28 -10.98
C SER A 661 -8.32 -0.17 -12.00
N ALA A 662 -8.23 0.32 -13.22
CA ALA A 662 -8.98 -0.18 -14.35
C ALA A 662 -8.10 -0.98 -15.31
N VAL A 663 -8.62 -2.08 -15.85
CA VAL A 663 -7.95 -2.84 -16.92
C VAL A 663 -8.58 -2.47 -18.25
N THR A 664 -7.96 -1.56 -18.99
CA THR A 664 -8.53 -0.97 -20.20
C THR A 664 -7.45 -0.55 -21.19
N SER A 665 -7.86 -0.28 -22.44
CA SER A 665 -7.04 0.38 -23.46
C SER A 665 -7.41 1.85 -23.50
N PHE A 666 -6.45 2.75 -23.38
CA PHE A 666 -6.69 4.19 -23.39
C PHE A 666 -6.00 4.86 -24.57
N LEU A 667 -6.72 5.71 -25.33
CA LEU A 667 -6.20 6.55 -26.43
C LEU A 667 -5.25 5.84 -27.42
N GLY A 668 -5.49 4.56 -27.73
CA GLY A 668 -4.65 3.80 -28.65
C GLY A 668 -3.44 3.11 -28.02
N PHE A 669 -3.23 3.28 -26.72
CA PHE A 669 -2.22 2.53 -25.97
C PHE A 669 -2.63 1.06 -25.76
N PRO A 670 -1.65 0.15 -25.53
CA PRO A 670 -1.94 -1.25 -25.20
C PRO A 670 -2.85 -1.38 -23.98
N LEU A 671 -3.61 -2.47 -23.93
CA LEU A 671 -4.37 -2.81 -22.72
C LEU A 671 -3.41 -3.02 -21.54
N ALA A 672 -3.69 -2.33 -20.46
CA ALA A 672 -2.91 -2.41 -19.22
C ALA A 672 -3.83 -2.21 -18.02
N SER A 673 -3.34 -2.57 -16.85
CA SER A 673 -3.92 -2.14 -15.59
C SER A 673 -3.40 -0.75 -15.26
N THR A 674 -4.29 0.21 -15.06
CA THR A 674 -3.94 1.61 -14.83
C THR A 674 -4.83 2.24 -13.77
N LEU A 675 -4.26 3.11 -12.96
CA LEU A 675 -5.03 3.97 -12.06
C LEU A 675 -5.69 5.09 -12.88
N THR A 676 -6.99 4.98 -13.10
CA THR A 676 -7.78 6.02 -13.79
C THR A 676 -8.28 7.11 -12.84
N VAL A 677 -8.22 6.82 -11.54
CA VAL A 677 -8.59 7.73 -10.44
C VAL A 677 -7.49 7.67 -9.38
N ASP A 678 -7.00 8.82 -8.99
CA ASP A 678 -6.05 8.98 -7.90
C ASP A 678 -6.80 9.54 -6.67
N LEU A 679 -6.76 8.79 -5.56
CA LEU A 679 -7.40 9.15 -4.30
C LEU A 679 -6.34 9.41 -3.23
N ASP A 680 -6.52 10.48 -2.48
CA ASP A 680 -5.70 10.79 -1.31
C ASP A 680 -6.50 10.59 -0.03
N LEU A 681 -5.80 10.27 1.06
CA LEU A 681 -6.33 10.13 2.40
C LEU A 681 -5.90 11.32 3.27
N LEU A 682 -6.86 12.06 3.82
CA LEU A 682 -6.61 13.19 4.71
C LEU A 682 -7.29 12.95 6.05
N VAL A 683 -6.65 13.39 7.13
CA VAL A 683 -7.26 13.37 8.48
C VAL A 683 -7.20 14.75 9.10
N ARG A 684 -8.33 15.23 9.64
CA ARG A 684 -8.46 16.53 10.31
C ARG A 684 -8.92 16.37 11.76
N ASP A 685 -8.42 17.23 12.63
CA ASP A 685 -8.89 17.31 14.01
C ASP A 685 -10.25 18.05 14.11
N SER A 686 -10.82 18.11 15.30
CA SER A 686 -12.12 18.79 15.58
C SER A 686 -12.10 20.30 15.27
N ARG A 687 -10.93 20.91 15.08
CA ARG A 687 -10.77 22.31 14.68
C ARG A 687 -10.63 22.48 13.16
N GLY A 688 -10.70 21.38 12.40
CA GLY A 688 -10.51 21.35 10.96
C GLY A 688 -9.03 21.42 10.51
N VAL A 689 -8.08 21.30 11.44
CA VAL A 689 -6.63 21.27 11.12
C VAL A 689 -6.27 19.88 10.61
N GLN A 690 -5.61 19.80 9.48
CA GLN A 690 -5.10 18.54 8.96
C GLN A 690 -3.94 18.07 9.83
N VAL A 691 -4.06 16.84 10.36
CA VAL A 691 -3.08 16.25 11.27
C VAL A 691 -2.29 15.12 10.62
N ALA A 692 -2.83 14.49 9.57
CA ALA A 692 -2.14 13.48 8.77
C ALA A 692 -2.67 13.47 7.33
N SER A 693 -1.86 13.01 6.40
CA SER A 693 -2.26 12.74 5.01
C SER A 693 -1.31 11.73 4.37
N ALA A 694 -1.84 10.98 3.41
CA ALA A 694 -1.09 10.17 2.47
C ALA A 694 -1.64 10.46 1.06
N ALA A 695 -0.77 10.58 0.06
CA ALA A 695 -1.10 11.20 -1.22
C ALA A 695 -0.15 10.76 -2.36
N SER A 696 0.12 9.47 -2.48
CA SER A 696 0.89 8.88 -3.58
C SER A 696 0.17 9.10 -4.93
N TRP A 697 0.90 9.09 -6.04
CA TRP A 697 0.30 9.09 -7.39
C TRP A 697 0.05 7.68 -7.92
N ASP A 698 0.90 6.72 -7.53
CA ASP A 698 0.95 5.41 -8.19
C ASP A 698 0.43 4.26 -7.32
N ASN A 699 0.15 4.48 -6.03
CA ASN A 699 -0.50 3.49 -5.17
C ASN A 699 -2.01 3.40 -5.44
N SER A 700 -2.57 2.20 -5.29
CA SER A 700 -4.02 1.96 -5.22
C SER A 700 -4.52 1.88 -3.77
N TYR A 701 -3.75 2.47 -2.85
CA TYR A 701 -4.05 2.54 -1.43
C TYR A 701 -3.32 3.71 -0.78
N GLU A 702 -3.86 4.17 0.35
CA GLU A 702 -3.21 5.16 1.20
C GLU A 702 -3.33 4.75 2.66
N VAL A 703 -2.28 4.91 3.43
CA VAL A 703 -2.27 4.63 4.86
C VAL A 703 -1.65 5.78 5.63
N VAL A 704 -2.29 6.16 6.73
CA VAL A 704 -1.74 7.10 7.70
C VAL A 704 -1.72 6.48 9.09
N GLU A 705 -0.66 6.72 9.84
CA GLU A 705 -0.58 6.43 11.27
C GLU A 705 -0.02 7.66 11.99
N PHE A 706 -0.72 8.15 13.00
CA PHE A 706 -0.29 9.33 13.75
C PHE A 706 -0.59 9.24 15.24
N THR A 707 0.20 9.95 16.05
CA THR A 707 -0.07 10.08 17.50
C THR A 707 -1.27 11.01 17.71
N ALA A 708 -2.29 10.47 18.36
CA ALA A 708 -3.56 11.15 18.55
C ALA A 708 -3.72 11.70 19.97
N ARG A 709 -4.73 12.57 20.16
CA ARG A 709 -5.09 13.12 21.48
C ARG A 709 -6.24 12.34 22.08
N ARG A 710 -6.17 12.04 23.36
CA ARG A 710 -7.25 11.40 24.11
C ARG A 710 -8.51 12.28 24.11
N GLY A 711 -9.68 11.68 23.92
CA GLY A 711 -10.97 12.36 23.85
C GLY A 711 -11.21 13.15 22.58
N GLU A 712 -10.24 13.20 21.66
CA GLU A 712 -10.37 13.90 20.39
C GLU A 712 -11.14 13.05 19.37
N THR A 713 -11.83 13.73 18.47
CA THR A 713 -12.47 13.11 17.30
C THR A 713 -11.84 13.68 16.05
N TYR A 714 -11.48 12.81 15.13
CA TYR A 714 -10.87 13.17 13.86
C TYR A 714 -11.81 12.83 12.71
N GLU A 715 -11.81 13.67 11.68
CA GLU A 715 -12.50 13.41 10.42
C GLU A 715 -11.53 12.77 9.42
N ILE A 716 -11.95 11.64 8.85
CA ILE A 716 -11.29 10.94 7.77
C ILE A 716 -11.94 11.40 6.47
N ILE A 717 -11.14 11.91 5.57
CA ILE A 717 -11.56 12.59 4.34
C ILE A 717 -10.90 11.94 3.16
N ILE A 718 -11.67 11.57 2.16
CA ILE A 718 -11.18 11.10 0.87
C ILE A 718 -11.13 12.31 -0.06
N ARG A 719 -10.00 12.55 -0.71
CA ARG A 719 -9.84 13.54 -1.78
C ARG A 719 -9.61 12.81 -3.09
N ARG A 720 -10.30 13.21 -4.14
CA ARG A 720 -9.97 12.78 -5.49
C ARG A 720 -8.99 13.77 -6.10
N TRP A 721 -7.70 13.38 -6.16
CA TRP A 721 -6.66 14.23 -6.74
C TRP A 721 -6.84 14.37 -8.23
N SER A 722 -7.01 13.25 -8.95
CA SER A 722 -7.19 13.24 -10.41
C SER A 722 -8.19 12.18 -10.86
N GLY A 723 -8.53 12.20 -12.14
CA GLY A 723 -9.48 11.29 -12.76
C GLY A 723 -10.94 11.69 -12.56
N THR A 724 -11.82 11.16 -13.40
CA THR A 724 -13.27 11.43 -13.38
C THR A 724 -14.12 10.17 -13.33
N ASP A 725 -13.50 9.00 -13.49
CA ASP A 725 -14.18 7.71 -13.48
C ASP A 725 -14.79 7.40 -12.12
N SER A 726 -15.74 6.50 -12.10
CA SER A 726 -16.21 5.91 -10.87
C SER A 726 -15.29 4.77 -10.46
N VAL A 727 -14.93 4.69 -9.18
CA VAL A 727 -14.06 3.67 -8.64
C VAL A 727 -14.64 3.09 -7.35
N TRP A 728 -14.50 1.78 -7.14
CA TRP A 728 -14.81 1.14 -5.87
C TRP A 728 -13.69 1.39 -4.86
N TYR A 729 -14.05 1.56 -3.60
CA TYR A 729 -13.08 1.77 -2.53
C TYR A 729 -13.51 1.08 -1.23
N GLY A 730 -12.52 0.80 -0.39
CA GLY A 730 -12.67 0.42 1.00
C GLY A 730 -11.88 1.37 1.90
N VAL A 731 -12.42 1.67 3.07
CA VAL A 731 -11.76 2.46 4.09
C VAL A 731 -11.89 1.77 5.45
N ALA A 732 -10.82 1.80 6.24
CA ALA A 732 -10.82 1.22 7.57
C ALA A 732 -9.98 2.07 8.53
N TRP A 733 -10.32 2.03 9.82
CA TRP A 733 -9.59 2.76 10.85
C TRP A 733 -9.60 2.06 12.20
N THR A 734 -8.57 2.31 12.99
CA THR A 734 -8.48 1.84 14.37
C THR A 734 -7.69 2.81 15.25
N VAL A 735 -8.00 2.79 16.54
CA VAL A 735 -7.20 3.45 17.58
C VAL A 735 -6.47 2.37 18.38
N THR A 736 -5.16 2.44 18.39
CA THR A 736 -4.28 1.60 19.20
C THR A 736 -3.71 2.39 20.37
N GLY A 737 -3.11 1.72 21.36
CA GLY A 737 -2.51 2.31 22.54
C GLY A 737 -2.77 1.47 23.78
N PHE A 738 -2.18 1.85 24.90
CA PHE A 738 -2.30 1.11 26.16
C PHE A 738 -3.61 1.47 26.87
N SER A 739 -4.44 0.49 27.20
CA SER A 739 -5.67 0.66 27.97
C SER A 739 -5.57 -0.09 29.30
N LEU A 740 -5.90 0.60 30.40
CA LEU A 740 -5.98 -0.06 31.72
C LEU A 740 -7.07 -1.13 31.80
N VAL A 741 -8.08 -1.06 30.96
CA VAL A 741 -9.17 -2.05 30.87
C VAL A 741 -8.66 -3.35 30.24
N ASP A 742 -7.77 -3.22 29.26
CA ASP A 742 -7.16 -4.39 28.59
C ASP A 742 -6.21 -5.16 29.53
N VAL A 743 -5.61 -4.49 30.53
CA VAL A 743 -4.73 -5.12 31.54
C VAL A 743 -5.51 -5.94 32.55
N VAL A 744 -6.73 -5.56 32.88
CA VAL A 744 -7.57 -6.27 33.84
C VAL A 744 -8.16 -7.57 33.28
N ALA A 745 -8.24 -7.66 31.95
CA ALA A 745 -8.74 -8.85 31.25
C ALA A 745 -7.68 -9.96 31.02
N PHE A 746 -6.40 -9.66 31.29
CA PHE A 746 -5.31 -10.65 31.18
C PHE A 746 -4.78 -11.05 32.56
N PRO A 747 -4.63 -12.35 32.87
CA PRO A 747 -3.90 -12.79 34.04
C PRO A 747 -2.45 -12.27 34.00
N PHE A 748 -1.98 -11.67 35.08
CA PHE A 748 -0.66 -11.03 35.19
C PHE A 748 0.54 -11.97 34.91
N ASP A 749 0.32 -13.25 34.89
CA ASP A 749 1.30 -14.33 34.69
C ASP A 749 1.67 -14.56 33.20
N GLN A 750 0.95 -13.94 32.26
CA GLN A 750 1.23 -14.04 30.81
C GLN A 750 1.87 -12.78 30.17
N LEU A 751 2.13 -11.73 30.95
CA LEU A 751 2.83 -10.55 30.47
C LEU A 751 4.34 -10.78 30.50
N THR A 752 4.96 -10.99 29.37
CA THR A 752 6.42 -10.99 29.28
C THR A 752 6.98 -9.56 29.43
N VAL A 753 8.17 -9.43 30.04
CA VAL A 753 8.85 -8.14 30.27
C VAL A 753 9.00 -7.32 28.96
N ALA A 754 9.03 -7.98 27.81
CA ALA A 754 9.06 -7.34 26.49
C ALA A 754 7.77 -6.60 26.13
N GLN A 755 6.61 -6.96 26.69
CA GLN A 755 5.33 -6.28 26.45
C GLN A 755 5.13 -5.06 27.34
N ILE A 756 5.86 -4.98 28.45
CA ILE A 756 5.79 -3.86 29.41
C ILE A 756 6.74 -2.70 29.01
N GLN A 757 7.79 -2.98 28.22
CA GLN A 757 8.82 -2.00 27.84
C GLN A 757 8.58 -1.31 26.49
N ARG A 758 7.39 -1.46 25.88
CA ARG A 758 7.09 -0.78 24.61
C ARG A 758 6.13 0.39 24.86
N PRO A 759 6.62 1.64 24.72
CA PRO A 759 5.76 2.81 24.66
C PRO A 759 4.94 2.82 23.35
#